data_30c9d6a40debd41f35993c44450eba00
#
_entry.id   30c9d6a40debd41f35993c44450eba00
#
_cell.length_a   1.000
_cell.length_b   1.000
_cell.length_c   1.000
_cell.angle_alpha   90.00
_cell.angle_beta   90.00
_cell.angle_gamma   90.00
#
_symmetry.space_group_name_H-M   'P 1'
#
loop_
_entity.id
_entity.type
_entity.pdbx_description
1 polymer ?
#
loop_
_entity_poly.entity_id
_entity_poly.type
_entity_poly.pdbx_seq_one_letter_code
_entity_poly.pdbx_strand_id
1 'polypeptide(L)'
;MTSPSIQHADLNWNAQGTPVSQQFDDVYFSNQDGLAETRYVFLQGNGFPQRFLHHAGPVCTVAETGFGTGLNFLTLWQAFMQFRQQQPDAALQRLHFISFEKFPLRQSDLAAAHASWPELAPFAEELRQHWPLALPGCHRLILAQGRITLDLWFGDVNTLLPTLDHSLTRHVDAWFLDGFAPAKNPDMWTDALFSAMARLCRTGGTFATFTAAGFVRRGLQQAGFQVSKIKGFGQKREMLCGTVSHSTEPLHPTPWYARPVATSPQEVAIVGGGIAAVLTALALLRRGAQVTLYCADDQVGQRASGNRQGALYPLLNDKQDALSGFFAAAFGFARRCYDDLAAQGVAFEHDWCGVSQLAYDEKSTRKITQILAGNWPDTLVRPVDAHHLAGQAGVALHTHGITYPQGGWLCPSELTASACALACRQGLQVHLSTGVTALTHTDCGWQLTLADGRQVQHATVVLANGHQINDWEHTRHLPVYAVRGQVSHIPDTPALSALRQVLCYDGYLTPVSPRHQTHCIGASYHRGDTGTDYRETDQQQNRQRLIDCLPDCDWPTSIDISGQQARCGVRCAIRDHLPLLGQVPDYHQTLAEYQHLQEQLAAGSAVKTAPSWPNLYLIGALGSRGLCSAPLAAEILASQLFGEPLPLASDTLAALHPNRFWVRKLLKGKSPIPASAE
;
A
#
# COMPACT_ATOMS: atom_id res chain seq x y z
N MET A 1 22.08 4.70 4.80
CA MET A 1 21.72 6.10 5.09
C MET A 1 20.26 6.08 5.44
N THR A 2 19.86 6.64 6.59
CA THR A 2 18.45 6.83 6.95
C THR A 2 17.85 7.82 5.97
N SER A 3 16.65 7.54 5.44
CA SER A 3 15.91 8.52 4.63
C SER A 3 15.71 9.80 5.45
N PRO A 4 15.86 10.98 4.86
CA PRO A 4 15.59 12.23 5.59
C PRO A 4 14.13 12.25 6.04
N SER A 5 13.89 12.73 7.26
CA SER A 5 12.52 12.96 7.73
C SER A 5 11.83 13.99 6.83
N ILE A 6 10.55 13.74 6.51
CA ILE A 6 9.76 14.70 5.75
C ILE A 6 9.46 15.91 6.64
N GLN A 7 9.80 17.08 6.15
CA GLN A 7 9.49 18.36 6.77
C GLN A 7 8.26 18.96 6.11
N HIS A 8 7.38 19.55 6.92
CA HIS A 8 6.27 20.34 6.36
C HIS A 8 6.77 21.66 5.80
N ALA A 9 6.07 22.19 4.82
CA ALA A 9 6.35 23.54 4.32
C ALA A 9 6.12 24.59 5.41
N ASP A 10 7.00 25.60 5.42
CA ASP A 10 6.81 26.83 6.22
C ASP A 10 6.19 27.91 5.34
N LEU A 11 5.03 28.41 5.76
CA LEU A 11 4.21 29.32 4.98
C LEU A 11 4.03 30.67 5.66
N ASN A 12 3.98 31.72 4.82
CA ASN A 12 3.33 32.98 5.13
C ASN A 12 2.13 33.19 4.20
N TRP A 13 1.20 34.04 4.60
CA TRP A 13 0.06 34.42 3.79
C TRP A 13 0.22 35.88 3.39
N ASN A 14 0.17 36.17 2.09
CA ASN A 14 0.27 37.55 1.60
C ASN A 14 -1.07 38.30 1.76
N ALA A 15 -1.08 39.59 1.42
CA ALA A 15 -2.26 40.45 1.56
C ALA A 15 -3.45 40.00 0.68
N GLN A 16 -3.22 39.18 -0.36
CA GLN A 16 -4.24 38.60 -1.22
C GLN A 16 -4.75 37.24 -0.71
N GLY A 17 -4.25 36.75 0.42
CA GLY A 17 -4.61 35.44 0.98
C GLY A 17 -3.98 34.25 0.22
N THR A 18 -2.91 34.48 -0.53
CA THR A 18 -2.16 33.43 -1.21
C THR A 18 -1.03 32.93 -0.30
N PRO A 19 -0.84 31.61 -0.16
CA PRO A 19 0.28 31.06 0.60
C PRO A 19 1.60 31.30 -0.15
N VAL A 20 2.62 31.70 0.62
CA VAL A 20 3.97 31.99 0.16
C VAL A 20 4.94 31.08 0.88
N SER A 21 5.78 30.37 0.17
CA SER A 21 6.85 29.58 0.76
C SER A 21 7.91 30.47 1.36
N GLN A 22 8.22 30.32 2.65
CA GLN A 22 9.32 31.03 3.29
C GLN A 22 10.69 30.59 2.75
N GLN A 23 10.82 29.31 2.42
CA GLN A 23 12.08 28.75 1.94
C GLN A 23 12.44 29.22 0.51
N PHE A 24 11.43 29.35 -0.37
CA PHE A 24 11.65 29.70 -1.78
C PHE A 24 11.27 31.14 -2.11
N ASP A 25 10.67 31.86 -1.17
CA ASP A 25 10.15 33.23 -1.37
C ASP A 25 9.32 33.35 -2.65
N ASP A 26 8.40 32.37 -2.85
CA ASP A 26 7.55 32.28 -4.03
C ASP A 26 6.12 31.86 -3.64
N VAL A 27 5.14 32.24 -4.47
CA VAL A 27 3.73 31.94 -4.24
C VAL A 27 3.39 30.55 -4.75
N TYR A 28 2.47 29.87 -4.06
CA TYR A 28 1.99 28.55 -4.49
C TYR A 28 1.07 28.59 -5.71
N PHE A 29 0.41 29.72 -5.96
CA PHE A 29 -0.43 29.94 -7.13
C PHE A 29 -0.55 31.44 -7.42
N SER A 30 -1.03 31.79 -8.62
CA SER A 30 -1.13 33.19 -9.06
C SER A 30 -2.04 34.02 -8.16
N ASN A 31 -1.55 35.17 -7.73
CA ASN A 31 -2.33 36.17 -6.99
C ASN A 31 -3.51 36.75 -7.78
N GLN A 32 -3.52 36.66 -9.13
CA GLN A 32 -4.62 37.16 -9.95
C GLN A 32 -5.78 36.18 -9.97
N ASP A 33 -5.52 34.93 -10.39
CA ASP A 33 -6.48 33.84 -10.43
C ASP A 33 -5.72 32.50 -10.62
N GLY A 34 -5.42 31.83 -9.53
CA GLY A 34 -4.69 30.56 -9.56
C GLY A 34 -5.46 29.45 -10.28
N LEU A 35 -6.78 29.42 -10.14
CA LEU A 35 -7.61 28.39 -10.77
C LEU A 35 -7.68 28.60 -12.30
N ALA A 36 -7.83 29.83 -12.77
CA ALA A 36 -7.79 30.14 -14.20
C ALA A 36 -6.40 29.86 -14.79
N GLU A 37 -5.31 30.19 -14.06
CA GLU A 37 -3.95 29.82 -14.48
C GLU A 37 -3.79 28.30 -14.63
N THR A 38 -4.24 27.51 -13.65
CA THR A 38 -4.21 26.05 -13.70
C THR A 38 -4.97 25.50 -14.90
N ARG A 39 -6.18 25.99 -15.15
CA ARG A 39 -7.00 25.60 -16.31
C ARG A 39 -6.31 25.91 -17.63
N TYR A 40 -5.67 27.07 -17.73
CA TYR A 40 -5.01 27.49 -18.95
C TYR A 40 -3.67 26.76 -19.17
N VAL A 41 -2.79 26.81 -18.17
CA VAL A 41 -1.41 26.31 -18.30
C VAL A 41 -1.40 24.79 -18.34
N PHE A 42 -1.98 24.15 -17.32
CA PHE A 42 -1.80 22.71 -17.14
C PHE A 42 -2.87 21.88 -17.84
N LEU A 43 -4.15 22.28 -17.76
CA LEU A 43 -5.19 21.52 -18.42
C LEU A 43 -5.18 21.76 -19.94
N GLN A 44 -5.41 23.00 -20.37
CA GLN A 44 -5.47 23.32 -21.81
C GLN A 44 -4.11 23.07 -22.49
N GLY A 45 -2.99 23.40 -21.82
CA GLY A 45 -1.65 23.13 -22.33
C GLY A 45 -1.37 21.65 -22.60
N ASN A 46 -2.08 20.73 -21.93
CA ASN A 46 -2.05 19.28 -22.16
C ASN A 46 -3.28 18.74 -22.92
N GLY A 47 -4.16 19.61 -23.42
CA GLY A 47 -5.33 19.23 -24.20
C GLY A 47 -6.52 18.73 -23.39
N PHE A 48 -6.57 18.94 -22.07
CA PHE A 48 -7.72 18.60 -21.24
C PHE A 48 -8.81 19.70 -21.30
N PRO A 49 -10.10 19.35 -21.21
CA PRO A 49 -10.67 18.01 -21.02
C PRO A 49 -10.86 17.21 -22.32
N GLN A 50 -10.65 17.80 -23.51
CA GLN A 50 -10.91 17.14 -24.81
C GLN A 50 -10.13 15.84 -24.98
N ARG A 51 -8.94 15.75 -24.41
CA ARG A 51 -8.12 14.53 -24.39
C ARG A 51 -8.83 13.31 -23.81
N PHE A 52 -9.71 13.49 -22.82
CA PHE A 52 -10.48 12.41 -22.22
C PHE A 52 -11.39 11.70 -23.23
N LEU A 53 -11.96 12.45 -24.18
CA LEU A 53 -12.85 11.88 -25.21
C LEU A 53 -12.13 10.92 -26.16
N HIS A 54 -10.84 11.12 -26.37
CA HIS A 54 -10.04 10.36 -27.34
C HIS A 54 -9.10 9.35 -26.68
N HIS A 55 -9.21 9.16 -25.36
CA HIS A 55 -8.36 8.22 -24.63
C HIS A 55 -8.81 6.79 -24.89
N ALA A 56 -7.90 5.97 -25.45
CA ALA A 56 -8.23 4.60 -25.85
C ALA A 56 -8.31 3.59 -24.69
N GLY A 57 -7.61 3.87 -23.59
CA GLY A 57 -7.53 2.96 -22.44
C GLY A 57 -8.47 3.35 -21.29
N PRO A 58 -8.67 2.44 -20.34
CA PRO A 58 -9.56 2.68 -19.21
C PRO A 58 -8.99 3.63 -18.15
N VAL A 59 -7.69 3.93 -18.19
CA VAL A 59 -7.00 4.79 -17.21
C VAL A 59 -6.19 5.86 -17.93
N CYS A 60 -6.39 7.12 -17.56
CA CYS A 60 -5.51 8.23 -17.95
C CYS A 60 -4.54 8.50 -16.80
N THR A 61 -3.25 8.47 -17.08
CA THR A 61 -2.19 8.71 -16.08
C THR A 61 -1.57 10.08 -16.28
N VAL A 62 -1.68 10.94 -15.28
CA VAL A 62 -1.08 12.28 -15.26
C VAL A 62 -0.03 12.33 -14.17
N ALA A 63 1.13 12.88 -14.47
CA ALA A 63 2.19 13.10 -13.50
C ALA A 63 2.47 14.59 -13.29
N GLU A 64 2.92 14.96 -12.11
CA GLU A 64 3.17 16.34 -11.69
C GLU A 64 4.44 16.43 -10.86
N THR A 65 5.12 17.55 -10.95
CA THR A 65 6.17 17.95 -10.00
C THR A 65 5.66 19.11 -9.13
N GLY A 66 5.82 19.00 -7.80
CA GLY A 66 5.35 20.02 -6.85
C GLY A 66 3.83 20.01 -6.65
N PHE A 67 3.36 19.16 -5.73
CA PHE A 67 1.92 19.06 -5.42
C PHE A 67 1.35 20.35 -4.81
N GLY A 68 2.14 21.00 -3.94
CA GLY A 68 1.76 22.24 -3.28
C GLY A 68 0.42 22.14 -2.55
N THR A 69 -0.53 22.99 -2.96
CA THR A 69 -1.91 22.98 -2.44
C THR A 69 -2.81 21.91 -3.08
N GLY A 70 -2.32 21.22 -4.11
CA GLY A 70 -3.10 20.27 -4.90
C GLY A 70 -4.09 20.90 -5.88
N LEU A 71 -3.94 22.19 -6.19
CA LEU A 71 -4.86 22.91 -7.06
C LEU A 71 -4.97 22.28 -8.46
N ASN A 72 -3.83 21.90 -9.05
CA ASN A 72 -3.81 21.25 -10.36
C ASN A 72 -4.56 19.91 -10.35
N PHE A 73 -4.31 19.10 -9.32
CA PHE A 73 -4.98 17.82 -9.11
C PHE A 73 -6.50 17.99 -8.92
N LEU A 74 -6.93 18.90 -8.03
CA LEU A 74 -8.34 19.16 -7.76
C LEU A 74 -9.08 19.66 -9.00
N THR A 75 -8.44 20.52 -9.78
CA THR A 75 -9.01 21.06 -11.04
C THR A 75 -9.16 19.97 -12.10
N LEU A 76 -8.15 19.11 -12.25
CA LEU A 76 -8.23 17.97 -13.18
C LEU A 76 -9.26 16.94 -12.73
N TRP A 77 -9.35 16.68 -11.43
CA TRP A 77 -10.37 15.79 -10.86
C TRP A 77 -11.77 16.30 -11.15
N GLN A 78 -12.04 17.58 -10.90
CA GLN A 78 -13.33 18.20 -11.25
C GLN A 78 -13.64 18.00 -12.74
N ALA A 79 -12.70 18.32 -13.64
CA ALA A 79 -12.87 18.17 -15.08
C ALA A 79 -13.13 16.71 -15.48
N PHE A 80 -12.45 15.76 -14.85
CA PHE A 80 -12.66 14.33 -15.08
C PHE A 80 -14.04 13.85 -14.63
N MET A 81 -14.52 14.28 -13.45
CA MET A 81 -15.85 13.91 -12.99
C MET A 81 -16.96 14.50 -13.87
N GLN A 82 -16.79 15.72 -14.36
CA GLN A 82 -17.70 16.34 -15.35
C GLN A 82 -17.71 15.54 -16.66
N PHE A 83 -16.53 15.13 -17.15
CA PHE A 83 -16.40 14.26 -18.32
C PHE A 83 -17.14 12.93 -18.10
N ARG A 84 -16.94 12.24 -16.96
CA ARG A 84 -17.60 10.97 -16.67
C ARG A 84 -19.13 11.10 -16.56
N GLN A 85 -19.63 12.22 -16.07
CA GLN A 85 -21.06 12.49 -16.02
C GLN A 85 -21.66 12.70 -17.42
N GLN A 86 -20.93 13.36 -18.31
CA GLN A 86 -21.36 13.64 -19.68
C GLN A 86 -21.18 12.44 -20.61
N GLN A 87 -20.21 11.58 -20.35
CA GLN A 87 -19.80 10.45 -21.18
C GLN A 87 -19.67 9.17 -20.33
N PRO A 88 -20.78 8.62 -19.80
CA PRO A 88 -20.74 7.46 -18.90
C PRO A 88 -20.19 6.19 -19.58
N ASP A 89 -20.38 6.05 -20.90
CA ASP A 89 -19.98 4.87 -21.67
C ASP A 89 -18.57 5.01 -22.30
N ALA A 90 -17.86 6.12 -22.08
CA ALA A 90 -16.51 6.29 -22.60
C ALA A 90 -15.58 5.18 -22.10
N ALA A 91 -14.61 4.76 -22.92
CA ALA A 91 -13.61 3.76 -22.54
C ALA A 91 -12.80 4.18 -21.31
N LEU A 92 -12.52 5.45 -21.16
CA LEU A 92 -11.80 6.03 -20.02
C LEU A 92 -12.69 6.04 -18.76
N GLN A 93 -12.35 5.22 -17.80
CA GLN A 93 -13.13 5.01 -16.57
C GLN A 93 -12.50 5.63 -15.33
N ARG A 94 -11.15 5.72 -15.29
CA ARG A 94 -10.39 6.14 -14.11
C ARG A 94 -9.28 7.12 -14.45
N LEU A 95 -8.97 7.99 -13.51
CA LEU A 95 -7.84 8.91 -13.55
C LEU A 95 -6.80 8.47 -12.51
N HIS A 96 -5.54 8.33 -12.92
CA HIS A 96 -4.41 8.10 -12.04
C HIS A 96 -3.51 9.32 -12.05
N PHE A 97 -3.36 9.97 -10.90
CA PHE A 97 -2.52 11.15 -10.74
C PHE A 97 -1.32 10.82 -9.86
N ILE A 98 -0.12 11.14 -10.32
CA ILE A 98 1.14 10.91 -9.62
C ILE A 98 1.78 12.27 -9.36
N SER A 99 2.05 12.62 -8.12
CA SER A 99 2.71 13.89 -7.80
C SER A 99 3.85 13.72 -6.80
N PHE A 100 4.89 14.54 -6.95
CA PHE A 100 6.07 14.55 -6.09
C PHE A 100 6.07 15.83 -5.26
N GLU A 101 6.22 15.69 -3.92
CA GLU A 101 6.22 16.84 -3.01
C GLU A 101 7.32 16.67 -1.94
N LYS A 102 8.22 17.63 -1.88
CA LYS A 102 9.33 17.60 -0.92
C LYS A 102 8.92 18.11 0.45
N PHE A 103 8.03 19.10 0.51
CA PHE A 103 7.59 19.78 1.71
C PHE A 103 6.06 19.81 1.77
N PRO A 104 5.39 18.68 2.09
CA PRO A 104 3.93 18.64 2.09
C PRO A 104 3.34 19.63 3.08
N LEU A 105 2.26 20.28 2.68
CA LEU A 105 1.50 21.18 3.53
C LEU A 105 0.85 20.42 4.69
N ARG A 106 0.66 21.10 5.82
CA ARG A 106 -0.19 20.60 6.90
C ARG A 106 -1.65 20.61 6.46
N GLN A 107 -2.44 19.74 7.02
CA GLN A 107 -3.89 19.66 6.70
C GLN A 107 -4.60 20.99 6.99
N SER A 108 -4.19 21.73 8.02
CA SER A 108 -4.69 23.08 8.33
C SER A 108 -4.38 24.10 7.24
N ASP A 109 -3.17 24.03 6.67
CA ASP A 109 -2.72 24.96 5.63
C ASP A 109 -3.43 24.66 4.30
N LEU A 110 -3.65 23.37 4.01
CA LEU A 110 -4.50 22.95 2.88
C LEU A 110 -5.92 23.47 3.04
N ALA A 111 -6.51 23.37 4.23
CA ALA A 111 -7.86 23.86 4.49
C ALA A 111 -7.98 25.37 4.25
N ALA A 112 -6.99 26.13 4.71
CA ALA A 112 -6.93 27.58 4.49
C ALA A 112 -6.77 27.93 2.99
N ALA A 113 -5.88 27.23 2.26
CA ALA A 113 -5.69 27.45 0.82
C ALA A 113 -6.94 27.11 0.01
N HIS A 114 -7.57 25.96 0.30
CA HIS A 114 -8.75 25.46 -0.41
C HIS A 114 -9.99 26.36 -0.23
N ALA A 115 -10.06 27.16 0.83
CA ALA A 115 -11.15 28.12 1.05
C ALA A 115 -11.24 29.15 -0.08
N SER A 116 -10.16 29.36 -0.84
CA SER A 116 -10.12 30.24 -2.00
C SER A 116 -10.92 29.73 -3.21
N TRP A 117 -11.29 28.43 -3.23
CA TRP A 117 -11.95 27.79 -4.38
C TRP A 117 -13.22 27.03 -3.96
N PRO A 118 -14.34 27.74 -3.70
CA PRO A 118 -15.60 27.10 -3.29
C PRO A 118 -16.11 26.05 -4.28
N GLU A 119 -15.85 26.23 -5.57
CA GLU A 119 -16.25 25.27 -6.61
C GLU A 119 -15.51 23.94 -6.57
N LEU A 120 -14.35 23.86 -5.90
CA LEU A 120 -13.58 22.65 -5.67
C LEU A 120 -13.83 22.04 -4.28
N ALA A 121 -14.66 22.67 -3.46
CA ALA A 121 -14.84 22.30 -2.04
C ALA A 121 -15.14 20.80 -1.81
N PRO A 122 -16.02 20.11 -2.56
CA PRO A 122 -16.28 18.70 -2.34
C PRO A 122 -15.04 17.81 -2.55
N PHE A 123 -14.25 18.10 -3.59
CA PHE A 123 -13.02 17.36 -3.91
C PHE A 123 -11.91 17.66 -2.89
N ALA A 124 -11.80 18.93 -2.50
CA ALA A 124 -10.83 19.38 -1.51
C ALA A 124 -11.10 18.79 -0.12
N GLU A 125 -12.37 18.66 0.26
CA GLU A 125 -12.78 18.02 1.51
C GLU A 125 -12.38 16.54 1.53
N GLU A 126 -12.71 15.79 0.47
CA GLU A 126 -12.35 14.38 0.35
C GLU A 126 -10.82 14.19 0.36
N LEU A 127 -10.05 15.05 -0.34
CA LEU A 127 -8.59 15.02 -0.30
C LEU A 127 -8.06 15.22 1.13
N ARG A 128 -8.57 16.21 1.88
CA ARG A 128 -8.14 16.48 3.25
C ARG A 128 -8.48 15.36 4.21
N GLN A 129 -9.64 14.72 4.07
CA GLN A 129 -10.02 13.55 4.88
C GLN A 129 -9.04 12.38 4.70
N HIS A 130 -8.47 12.24 3.50
CA HIS A 130 -7.50 11.18 3.16
C HIS A 130 -6.04 11.63 3.28
N TRP A 131 -5.76 12.88 3.75
CA TRP A 131 -4.40 13.42 3.75
C TRP A 131 -3.45 12.53 4.56
N PRO A 132 -2.32 12.09 3.97
CA PRO A 132 -1.45 11.12 4.60
C PRO A 132 -0.53 11.75 5.65
N LEU A 133 0.07 10.88 6.49
CA LEU A 133 1.16 11.27 7.38
C LEU A 133 2.39 11.70 6.56
N ALA A 134 3.18 12.60 7.12
CA ALA A 134 4.42 13.08 6.51
C ALA A 134 5.53 12.02 6.61
N LEU A 135 5.40 10.94 5.85
CA LEU A 135 6.35 9.83 5.75
C LEU A 135 6.99 9.83 4.36
N PRO A 136 8.28 9.47 4.24
CA PRO A 136 8.93 9.39 2.93
C PRO A 136 8.34 8.26 2.07
N GLY A 137 8.33 8.45 0.75
CA GLY A 137 7.86 7.48 -0.23
C GLY A 137 6.44 7.74 -0.71
N CYS A 138 5.81 6.74 -1.30
CA CYS A 138 4.50 6.85 -1.92
C CYS A 138 3.34 6.67 -0.93
N HIS A 139 2.37 7.57 -1.03
CA HIS A 139 1.09 7.48 -0.35
C HIS A 139 -0.02 7.38 -1.39
N ARG A 140 -0.55 6.18 -1.61
CA ARG A 140 -1.69 5.98 -2.50
C ARG A 140 -2.99 6.33 -1.80
N LEU A 141 -3.78 7.21 -2.42
CA LEU A 141 -5.13 7.55 -2.03
C LEU A 141 -6.10 7.04 -3.09
N ILE A 142 -7.17 6.38 -2.67
CA ILE A 142 -8.26 5.92 -3.53
C ILE A 142 -9.44 6.83 -3.26
N LEU A 143 -9.79 7.66 -4.22
CA LEU A 143 -10.78 8.74 -4.09
C LEU A 143 -11.94 8.54 -5.06
N ALA A 144 -13.04 9.27 -4.87
CA ALA A 144 -14.23 9.19 -5.72
C ALA A 144 -14.70 7.73 -5.94
N GLN A 145 -14.72 6.93 -4.86
CA GLN A 145 -15.12 5.51 -4.90
C GLN A 145 -14.27 4.68 -5.90
N GLY A 146 -12.97 5.01 -6.03
CA GLY A 146 -12.02 4.31 -6.89
C GLY A 146 -11.91 4.82 -8.32
N ARG A 147 -12.62 5.88 -8.68
CA ARG A 147 -12.47 6.53 -10.00
C ARG A 147 -11.21 7.37 -10.11
N ILE A 148 -10.70 7.84 -8.98
CA ILE A 148 -9.48 8.63 -8.86
C ILE A 148 -8.47 7.88 -8.00
N THR A 149 -7.29 7.67 -8.53
CA THR A 149 -6.11 7.21 -7.77
C THR A 149 -5.12 8.36 -7.71
N LEU A 150 -4.68 8.73 -6.52
CA LEU A 150 -3.63 9.71 -6.31
C LEU A 150 -2.44 9.04 -5.61
N ASP A 151 -1.29 9.02 -6.27
CA ASP A 151 0.00 8.61 -5.71
C ASP A 151 0.82 9.84 -5.35
N LEU A 152 0.84 10.19 -4.06
CA LEU A 152 1.67 11.26 -3.52
C LEU A 152 3.03 10.71 -3.08
N TRP A 153 4.09 11.12 -3.75
CA TRP A 153 5.47 10.77 -3.41
C TRP A 153 6.09 11.89 -2.58
N PHE A 154 6.25 11.65 -1.27
CA PHE A 154 6.88 12.62 -0.38
C PHE A 154 8.40 12.42 -0.35
N GLY A 155 9.12 13.47 -0.73
CA GLY A 155 10.58 13.53 -0.79
C GLY A 155 11.09 14.33 -1.99
N ASP A 156 12.40 14.44 -2.10
CA ASP A 156 13.05 15.12 -3.22
C ASP A 156 12.86 14.34 -4.52
N VAL A 157 12.33 14.98 -5.55
CA VAL A 157 12.02 14.36 -6.84
C VAL A 157 13.24 13.72 -7.49
N ASN A 158 14.43 14.32 -7.38
CA ASN A 158 15.66 13.77 -7.93
C ASN A 158 16.10 12.48 -7.22
N THR A 159 15.75 12.34 -5.94
CA THR A 159 16.00 11.12 -5.15
C THR A 159 14.95 10.05 -5.41
N LEU A 160 13.70 10.45 -5.61
CA LEU A 160 12.57 9.53 -5.80
C LEU A 160 12.50 8.93 -7.22
N LEU A 161 12.74 9.75 -8.26
CA LEU A 161 12.64 9.28 -9.66
C LEU A 161 13.46 8.02 -9.97
N PRO A 162 14.71 7.86 -9.48
CA PRO A 162 15.47 6.62 -9.69
C PRO A 162 14.90 5.40 -8.97
N THR A 163 14.04 5.60 -7.95
CA THR A 163 13.44 4.51 -7.17
C THR A 163 12.11 4.03 -7.73
N LEU A 164 11.54 4.73 -8.71
CA LEU A 164 10.27 4.33 -9.32
C LEU A 164 10.42 2.98 -10.02
N ASP A 165 9.38 2.18 -9.91
CA ASP A 165 9.34 0.86 -10.55
C ASP A 165 9.34 0.97 -12.08
N HIS A 166 9.98 0.01 -12.73
CA HIS A 166 10.08 -0.04 -14.20
C HIS A 166 8.70 -0.13 -14.87
N SER A 167 7.70 -0.67 -14.18
CA SER A 167 6.32 -0.74 -14.68
C SER A 167 5.71 0.63 -15.01
N LEU A 168 6.21 1.71 -14.43
CA LEU A 168 5.75 3.07 -14.76
C LEU A 168 6.32 3.60 -16.10
N THR A 169 7.31 2.93 -16.68
CA THR A 169 7.92 3.35 -17.95
C THR A 169 6.87 3.37 -19.06
N ARG A 170 6.77 4.50 -19.79
CA ARG A 170 5.81 4.72 -20.89
C ARG A 170 4.32 4.65 -20.47
N HIS A 171 4.01 5.04 -19.23
CA HIS A 171 2.63 5.05 -18.73
C HIS A 171 2.01 6.45 -18.63
N VAL A 172 2.84 7.51 -18.54
CA VAL A 172 2.34 8.88 -18.33
C VAL A 172 1.80 9.48 -19.60
N ASP A 173 0.55 9.89 -19.58
CA ASP A 173 -0.17 10.57 -20.68
C ASP A 173 0.17 12.05 -20.77
N ALA A 174 0.31 12.69 -19.61
CA ALA A 174 0.57 14.12 -19.52
C ALA A 174 1.39 14.48 -18.28
N TRP A 175 2.30 15.41 -18.42
CA TRP A 175 3.06 16.00 -17.31
C TRP A 175 2.58 17.42 -17.03
N PHE A 176 2.27 17.69 -15.77
CA PHE A 176 2.16 19.03 -15.21
C PHE A 176 3.52 19.37 -14.60
N LEU A 177 4.38 20.02 -15.39
CA LEU A 177 5.72 20.42 -14.95
C LEU A 177 5.59 21.73 -14.18
N ASP A 178 5.27 21.59 -12.89
CA ASP A 178 5.00 22.68 -11.96
C ASP A 178 6.05 22.74 -10.84
N GLY A 179 5.94 23.72 -9.98
CA GLY A 179 6.82 24.02 -8.87
C GLY A 179 7.19 25.50 -8.81
N PHE A 180 8.02 25.88 -7.85
CA PHE A 180 8.49 27.26 -7.75
C PHE A 180 9.36 27.64 -8.96
N ALA A 181 9.38 28.94 -9.27
CA ALA A 181 10.07 29.47 -10.43
C ALA A 181 11.52 28.94 -10.52
N PRO A 182 12.02 28.62 -11.74
CA PRO A 182 13.37 28.05 -11.92
C PRO A 182 14.51 28.84 -11.28
N ALA A 183 14.37 30.16 -11.16
CA ALA A 183 15.33 31.01 -10.48
C ALA A 183 15.28 30.91 -8.94
N LYS A 184 14.14 30.47 -8.38
CA LYS A 184 13.88 30.32 -6.95
C LYS A 184 14.17 28.90 -6.43
N ASN A 185 13.93 27.90 -7.28
CA ASN A 185 14.13 26.48 -6.97
C ASN A 185 14.83 25.73 -8.13
N PRO A 186 16.09 26.02 -8.42
CA PRO A 186 16.80 25.42 -9.56
C PRO A 186 16.94 23.90 -9.46
N ASP A 187 16.98 23.33 -8.25
CA ASP A 187 17.16 21.90 -8.01
C ASP A 187 16.02 21.04 -8.57
N MET A 188 14.87 21.66 -8.85
CA MET A 188 13.69 20.98 -9.39
C MET A 188 13.66 20.97 -10.94
N TRP A 189 14.57 21.68 -11.61
CA TRP A 189 14.57 21.87 -13.08
C TRP A 189 15.83 21.28 -13.71
N THR A 190 16.04 19.97 -13.50
CA THR A 190 17.27 19.26 -13.87
C THR A 190 17.13 18.42 -15.14
N ASP A 191 18.23 18.20 -15.86
CA ASP A 191 18.27 17.31 -17.03
C ASP A 191 17.87 15.86 -16.64
N ALA A 192 18.16 15.45 -15.40
CA ALA A 192 17.77 14.16 -14.86
C ALA A 192 16.23 14.03 -14.75
N LEU A 193 15.56 15.10 -14.27
CA LEU A 193 14.09 15.16 -14.24
C LEU A 193 13.52 15.09 -15.66
N PHE A 194 14.03 15.90 -16.59
CA PHE A 194 13.50 15.93 -17.96
C PHE A 194 13.69 14.59 -18.68
N SER A 195 14.82 13.93 -18.48
CA SER A 195 15.08 12.59 -19.01
C SER A 195 14.14 11.54 -18.39
N ALA A 196 13.85 11.62 -17.09
CA ALA A 196 12.90 10.74 -16.42
C ALA A 196 11.47 11.00 -16.94
N MET A 197 11.07 12.25 -17.12
CA MET A 197 9.77 12.61 -17.70
C MET A 197 9.59 11.97 -19.10
N ALA A 198 10.58 12.08 -19.97
CA ALA A 198 10.54 11.48 -21.31
C ALA A 198 10.46 9.94 -21.24
N ARG A 199 11.23 9.30 -20.36
CA ARG A 199 11.21 7.84 -20.15
C ARG A 199 9.85 7.35 -19.64
N LEU A 200 9.23 8.09 -18.74
CA LEU A 200 7.95 7.72 -18.15
C LEU A 200 6.75 8.06 -19.05
N CYS A 201 6.90 9.01 -19.98
CA CYS A 201 5.88 9.35 -20.96
C CYS A 201 5.62 8.19 -21.94
N ARG A 202 4.37 7.93 -22.25
CA ARG A 202 4.03 7.13 -23.43
C ARG A 202 4.29 7.92 -24.72
N THR A 203 4.42 7.24 -25.84
CA THR A 203 4.51 7.88 -27.16
C THR A 203 3.30 8.79 -27.39
N GLY A 204 3.53 10.03 -27.78
CA GLY A 204 2.50 11.07 -27.88
C GLY A 204 2.08 11.70 -26.56
N GLY A 205 2.71 11.30 -25.45
CA GLY A 205 2.50 11.97 -24.16
C GLY A 205 2.95 13.43 -24.20
N THR A 206 2.33 14.28 -23.39
CA THR A 206 2.51 15.73 -23.42
C THR A 206 3.07 16.28 -22.13
N PHE A 207 3.56 17.51 -22.18
CA PHE A 207 3.83 18.31 -20.97
C PHE A 207 3.36 19.75 -21.17
N ALA A 208 3.09 20.44 -20.07
CA ALA A 208 2.92 21.88 -20.04
C ALA A 208 3.54 22.47 -18.78
N THR A 209 4.05 23.69 -18.87
CA THR A 209 4.64 24.44 -17.76
C THR A 209 4.47 25.93 -17.93
N PHE A 210 4.31 26.65 -16.83
CA PHE A 210 4.14 28.10 -16.81
C PHE A 210 5.39 28.89 -17.22
N THR A 211 6.57 28.27 -17.21
CA THR A 211 7.85 28.93 -17.50
C THR A 211 8.23 28.82 -18.97
N ALA A 212 8.94 29.84 -19.49
CA ALA A 212 9.56 29.81 -20.79
C ALA A 212 11.09 29.94 -20.73
N ALA A 213 11.69 29.62 -19.57
CA ALA A 213 13.14 29.71 -19.34
C ALA A 213 13.93 28.93 -20.39
N GLY A 214 14.97 29.58 -20.97
CA GLY A 214 15.73 29.01 -22.08
C GLY A 214 16.43 27.69 -21.77
N PHE A 215 16.91 27.50 -20.53
CA PHE A 215 17.57 26.26 -20.14
C PHE A 215 16.55 25.12 -19.96
N VAL A 216 15.35 25.39 -19.42
CA VAL A 216 14.26 24.42 -19.32
C VAL A 216 13.85 23.94 -20.71
N ARG A 217 13.66 24.88 -21.66
CA ARG A 217 13.35 24.54 -23.06
C ARG A 217 14.40 23.61 -23.66
N ARG A 218 15.69 23.98 -23.53
CA ARG A 218 16.78 23.16 -24.09
C ARG A 218 16.88 21.80 -23.43
N GLY A 219 16.75 21.71 -22.10
CA GLY A 219 16.78 20.45 -21.37
C GLY A 219 15.65 19.50 -21.79
N LEU A 220 14.43 20.02 -21.94
CA LEU A 220 13.30 19.23 -22.44
C LEU A 220 13.52 18.75 -23.89
N GLN A 221 14.08 19.61 -24.75
CA GLN A 221 14.43 19.23 -26.13
C GLN A 221 15.49 18.13 -26.16
N GLN A 222 16.52 18.24 -25.34
CA GLN A 222 17.58 17.21 -25.20
C GLN A 222 17.03 15.87 -24.67
N ALA A 223 16.02 15.93 -23.79
CA ALA A 223 15.33 14.74 -23.27
C ALA A 223 14.40 14.08 -24.31
N GLY A 224 14.16 14.71 -25.49
CA GLY A 224 13.37 14.11 -26.57
C GLY A 224 11.96 14.70 -26.73
N PHE A 225 11.63 15.78 -26.04
CA PHE A 225 10.37 16.49 -26.26
C PHE A 225 10.46 17.45 -27.46
N GLN A 226 9.41 17.45 -28.27
CA GLN A 226 9.15 18.51 -29.24
C GLN A 226 8.51 19.68 -28.50
N VAL A 227 9.29 20.75 -28.24
CA VAL A 227 8.88 21.86 -27.37
C VAL A 227 8.41 23.04 -28.20
N SER A 228 7.21 23.55 -27.87
CA SER A 228 6.59 24.74 -28.43
C SER A 228 6.49 25.85 -27.39
N LYS A 229 6.70 27.07 -27.82
CA LYS A 229 6.36 28.29 -27.07
C LYS A 229 4.97 28.74 -27.48
N ILE A 230 4.11 28.93 -26.52
CA ILE A 230 2.77 29.50 -26.74
C ILE A 230 2.56 30.70 -25.81
N LYS A 231 1.47 31.44 -25.98
CA LYS A 231 1.13 32.58 -25.12
C LYS A 231 1.02 32.11 -23.67
N GLY A 232 1.65 32.81 -22.73
CA GLY A 232 1.53 32.56 -21.30
C GLY A 232 0.21 33.08 -20.72
N PHE A 233 -0.11 32.70 -19.49
CA PHE A 233 -1.29 33.15 -18.77
C PHE A 233 -1.12 34.59 -18.26
N GLY A 234 -2.20 35.36 -18.29
CA GLY A 234 -2.22 36.75 -17.80
C GLY A 234 -1.20 37.64 -18.51
N GLN A 235 -0.26 38.19 -17.76
CA GLN A 235 0.79 39.09 -18.27
C GLN A 235 2.06 38.33 -18.74
N LYS A 236 2.14 37.01 -18.53
CA LYS A 236 3.28 36.20 -18.99
C LYS A 236 3.25 36.12 -20.53
N ARG A 237 4.37 36.50 -21.17
CA ARG A 237 4.47 36.51 -22.65
C ARG A 237 4.38 35.09 -23.23
N GLU A 238 5.08 34.16 -22.63
CA GLU A 238 5.24 32.80 -23.16
C GLU A 238 5.18 31.78 -22.05
N MET A 239 4.74 30.58 -22.39
CA MET A 239 4.85 29.34 -21.65
C MET A 239 5.33 28.22 -22.56
N LEU A 240 5.73 27.08 -22.02
CA LEU A 240 6.15 25.91 -22.78
C LEU A 240 5.11 24.80 -22.70
N CYS A 241 4.87 24.18 -23.84
CA CYS A 241 4.19 22.89 -23.94
C CYS A 241 4.90 22.02 -24.98
N GLY A 242 4.60 20.73 -25.03
CA GLY A 242 5.20 19.87 -26.03
C GLY A 242 4.77 18.42 -25.90
N THR A 243 5.32 17.59 -26.79
CA THR A 243 5.00 16.16 -26.89
C THR A 243 6.28 15.35 -27.01
N VAL A 244 6.26 14.09 -26.53
CA VAL A 244 7.32 13.12 -26.80
C VAL A 244 6.94 12.28 -28.02
N SER A 245 7.78 12.25 -29.05
CA SER A 245 7.49 11.52 -30.29
C SER A 245 7.97 10.07 -30.25
N HIS A 246 9.07 9.80 -29.57
CA HIS A 246 9.66 8.47 -29.41
C HIS A 246 10.12 8.28 -27.98
N SER A 247 9.72 7.16 -27.38
CA SER A 247 10.26 6.68 -26.12
C SER A 247 10.91 5.31 -26.38
N THR A 248 12.22 5.23 -26.19
CA THR A 248 12.92 3.94 -26.19
C THR A 248 12.60 3.21 -24.90
N GLU A 249 12.26 1.93 -25.00
CA GLU A 249 12.07 1.10 -23.83
C GLU A 249 13.44 0.77 -23.21
N PRO A 250 13.74 1.25 -22.01
CA PRO A 250 14.98 0.92 -21.35
C PRO A 250 14.96 -0.53 -20.89
N LEU A 251 16.12 -1.19 -20.83
CA LEU A 251 16.24 -2.51 -20.23
C LEU A 251 15.82 -2.47 -18.76
N HIS A 252 15.13 -3.51 -18.32
CA HIS A 252 14.74 -3.64 -16.92
C HIS A 252 15.99 -3.78 -16.05
N PRO A 253 16.22 -2.89 -15.05
CA PRO A 253 17.47 -2.87 -14.28
C PRO A 253 17.65 -4.12 -13.40
N THR A 254 16.56 -4.76 -13.01
CA THR A 254 16.53 -5.98 -12.18
C THR A 254 15.52 -6.99 -12.75
N PRO A 255 15.81 -7.59 -13.93
CA PRO A 255 14.84 -8.41 -14.66
C PRO A 255 14.37 -9.63 -13.86
N TRP A 256 15.14 -10.07 -12.88
CA TRP A 256 14.75 -11.14 -11.95
C TRP A 256 13.64 -10.74 -10.96
N TYR A 257 13.31 -9.45 -10.83
CA TYR A 257 12.19 -8.92 -10.05
C TYR A 257 11.14 -8.24 -10.92
N ALA A 258 11.17 -8.47 -12.23
CA ALA A 258 10.13 -7.96 -13.12
C ALA A 258 8.75 -8.46 -12.69
N ARG A 259 7.74 -7.60 -12.88
CA ARG A 259 6.36 -7.85 -12.48
C ARG A 259 5.45 -7.89 -13.71
N PRO A 260 5.34 -9.07 -14.37
CA PRO A 260 4.50 -9.19 -15.55
C PRO A 260 3.05 -8.86 -15.26
N VAL A 261 2.41 -8.23 -16.26
CA VAL A 261 0.98 -7.91 -16.28
C VAL A 261 0.19 -9.16 -16.67
N ALA A 262 -1.03 -9.31 -16.20
CA ALA A 262 -1.90 -10.40 -16.63
C ALA A 262 -2.34 -10.19 -18.10
N THR A 263 -2.31 -11.25 -18.89
CA THR A 263 -2.80 -11.19 -20.29
C THR A 263 -4.32 -11.10 -20.35
N SER A 264 -5.02 -11.52 -19.30
CA SER A 264 -6.48 -11.50 -19.20
C SER A 264 -6.92 -11.04 -17.80
N PRO A 265 -6.68 -9.77 -17.44
CA PRO A 265 -7.01 -9.27 -16.10
C PRO A 265 -8.53 -9.07 -15.89
N GLN A 266 -9.33 -9.20 -16.97
CA GLN A 266 -10.78 -8.99 -16.93
C GLN A 266 -11.54 -10.14 -16.28
N GLU A 267 -10.95 -11.34 -16.23
CA GLU A 267 -11.54 -12.53 -15.60
C GLU A 267 -10.54 -13.14 -14.62
N VAL A 268 -10.86 -13.10 -13.34
CA VAL A 268 -9.96 -13.53 -12.28
C VAL A 268 -10.66 -14.46 -11.30
N ALA A 269 -10.10 -15.65 -11.10
CA ALA A 269 -10.46 -16.51 -9.99
C ALA A 269 -9.55 -16.25 -8.78
N ILE A 270 -10.13 -16.18 -7.59
CA ILE A 270 -9.40 -16.07 -6.32
C ILE A 270 -9.62 -17.34 -5.51
N VAL A 271 -8.54 -17.99 -5.09
CA VAL A 271 -8.59 -19.17 -4.23
C VAL A 271 -8.27 -18.77 -2.79
N GLY A 272 -9.29 -18.83 -1.92
CA GLY A 272 -9.22 -18.44 -0.52
C GLY A 272 -10.39 -17.58 -0.08
N GLY A 273 -10.72 -17.62 1.22
CA GLY A 273 -11.83 -16.85 1.82
C GLY A 273 -11.39 -15.90 2.94
N GLY A 274 -10.08 -15.61 3.06
CA GLY A 274 -9.57 -14.69 4.08
C GLY A 274 -9.64 -13.22 3.66
N ILE A 275 -9.22 -12.33 4.57
CA ILE A 275 -9.20 -10.87 4.33
C ILE A 275 -8.41 -10.49 3.07
N ALA A 276 -7.28 -11.15 2.80
CA ALA A 276 -6.49 -10.90 1.60
C ALA A 276 -7.26 -11.19 0.31
N ALA A 277 -8.00 -12.30 0.28
CA ALA A 277 -8.84 -12.67 -0.86
C ALA A 277 -9.95 -11.66 -1.12
N VAL A 278 -10.69 -11.27 -0.07
CA VAL A 278 -11.81 -10.34 -0.18
C VAL A 278 -11.35 -8.93 -0.57
N LEU A 279 -10.26 -8.43 0.02
CA LEU A 279 -9.72 -7.12 -0.35
C LEU A 279 -9.14 -7.11 -1.77
N THR A 280 -8.53 -8.22 -2.21
CA THR A 280 -8.10 -8.38 -3.61
C THR A 280 -9.30 -8.37 -4.56
N ALA A 281 -10.39 -9.06 -4.20
CA ALA A 281 -11.62 -9.04 -5.00
C ALA A 281 -12.17 -7.61 -5.15
N LEU A 282 -12.27 -6.83 -4.05
CA LEU A 282 -12.71 -5.44 -4.10
C LEU A 282 -11.80 -4.57 -4.98
N ALA A 283 -10.47 -4.75 -4.89
CA ALA A 283 -9.51 -4.00 -5.69
C ALA A 283 -9.62 -4.32 -7.19
N LEU A 284 -9.91 -5.59 -7.55
CA LEU A 284 -10.13 -6.02 -8.93
C LEU A 284 -11.48 -5.55 -9.47
N LEU A 285 -12.55 -5.64 -8.68
CA LEU A 285 -13.88 -5.15 -9.05
C LEU A 285 -13.89 -3.66 -9.37
N ARG A 286 -13.16 -2.83 -8.59
CA ARG A 286 -12.98 -1.40 -8.90
C ARG A 286 -12.34 -1.15 -10.27
N ARG A 287 -11.60 -2.14 -10.80
CA ARG A 287 -10.96 -2.12 -12.12
C ARG A 287 -11.83 -2.70 -13.23
N GLY A 288 -13.04 -3.15 -12.88
CA GLY A 288 -14.00 -3.72 -13.82
C GLY A 288 -13.76 -5.21 -14.12
N ALA A 289 -12.95 -5.92 -13.33
CA ALA A 289 -12.79 -7.36 -13.49
C ALA A 289 -14.06 -8.11 -13.10
N GLN A 290 -14.32 -9.22 -13.77
CA GLN A 290 -15.24 -10.27 -13.34
C GLN A 290 -14.46 -11.18 -12.38
N VAL A 291 -14.91 -11.25 -11.14
CA VAL A 291 -14.18 -11.96 -10.07
C VAL A 291 -15.01 -13.11 -9.53
N THR A 292 -14.40 -14.28 -9.47
CA THR A 292 -14.98 -15.49 -8.86
C THR A 292 -14.09 -15.91 -7.67
N LEU A 293 -14.67 -16.07 -6.49
CA LEU A 293 -13.95 -16.46 -5.28
C LEU A 293 -14.36 -17.87 -4.84
N TYR A 294 -13.37 -18.75 -4.64
CA TYR A 294 -13.54 -20.10 -4.14
C TYR A 294 -13.05 -20.19 -2.69
N CYS A 295 -13.98 -20.44 -1.77
CA CYS A 295 -13.71 -20.61 -0.35
C CYS A 295 -13.99 -22.06 0.08
N ALA A 296 -13.02 -22.72 0.70
CA ALA A 296 -13.18 -24.08 1.19
C ALA A 296 -14.11 -24.17 2.42
N ASP A 297 -14.22 -23.08 3.17
CA ASP A 297 -15.07 -23.01 4.36
C ASP A 297 -16.51 -22.60 3.97
N ASP A 298 -17.45 -22.83 4.86
CA ASP A 298 -18.86 -22.48 4.70
C ASP A 298 -19.14 -20.97 4.80
N GLN A 299 -18.15 -20.20 5.25
CA GLN A 299 -18.17 -18.75 5.33
C GLN A 299 -16.77 -18.18 5.06
N VAL A 300 -16.69 -16.95 4.61
CA VAL A 300 -15.43 -16.23 4.53
C VAL A 300 -14.95 -15.79 5.93
N GLY A 301 -13.66 -15.55 6.10
CA GLY A 301 -13.09 -15.05 7.35
C GLY A 301 -12.93 -16.10 8.47
N GLN A 302 -13.07 -17.39 8.16
CA GLN A 302 -13.07 -18.44 9.18
C GLN A 302 -11.69 -18.91 9.66
N ARG A 303 -10.61 -18.71 8.89
CA ARG A 303 -9.27 -19.23 9.26
C ARG A 303 -8.45 -18.17 10.02
N ALA A 304 -7.30 -17.77 9.54
CA ALA A 304 -6.46 -16.76 10.20
C ALA A 304 -7.15 -15.39 10.36
N SER A 305 -8.18 -15.11 9.54
CA SER A 305 -9.02 -13.90 9.61
C SER A 305 -10.21 -14.03 10.58
N GLY A 306 -10.31 -15.11 11.35
CA GLY A 306 -11.50 -15.42 12.17
C GLY A 306 -11.48 -14.86 13.60
N ASN A 307 -10.53 -14.01 13.96
CA ASN A 307 -10.44 -13.46 15.32
C ASN A 307 -11.58 -12.45 15.60
N ARG A 308 -11.96 -12.31 16.89
CA ARG A 308 -12.89 -11.29 17.33
C ARG A 308 -12.25 -9.90 17.39
N GLN A 309 -10.98 -9.81 17.77
CA GLN A 309 -10.23 -8.57 17.82
C GLN A 309 -8.79 -8.83 17.37
N GLY A 310 -8.30 -8.01 16.46
CA GLY A 310 -6.93 -8.00 16.00
C GLY A 310 -6.33 -6.60 16.08
N ALA A 311 -5.12 -6.48 16.59
CA ALA A 311 -4.42 -5.19 16.70
C ALA A 311 -3.92 -4.70 15.34
N LEU A 312 -4.08 -3.40 15.07
CA LEU A 312 -3.61 -2.71 13.88
C LEU A 312 -2.50 -1.73 14.26
N TYR A 313 -1.28 -2.02 13.90
CA TYR A 313 -0.12 -1.15 14.02
C TYR A 313 1.02 -1.62 13.11
N PRO A 314 1.97 -0.72 12.73
CA PRO A 314 3.04 -1.06 11.79
C PRO A 314 4.16 -1.87 12.45
N LEU A 315 5.02 -2.49 11.62
CA LEU A 315 6.29 -3.07 12.05
C LEU A 315 7.42 -2.14 11.62
N LEU A 316 8.04 -1.47 12.60
CA LEU A 316 9.07 -0.46 12.38
C LEU A 316 10.42 -0.88 12.96
N ASN A 317 11.50 -0.30 12.42
CA ASN A 317 12.87 -0.40 12.90
C ASN A 317 13.60 0.95 12.73
N ASP A 318 14.89 0.99 13.05
CA ASP A 318 15.77 2.16 12.95
C ASP A 318 16.29 2.44 11.54
N LYS A 319 16.23 1.45 10.63
CA LYS A 319 16.92 1.51 9.33
C LYS A 319 16.10 2.16 8.24
N GLN A 320 14.80 2.31 8.45
CA GLN A 320 13.86 2.70 7.39
C GLN A 320 14.07 1.90 6.09
N ASP A 321 14.33 0.60 6.25
CA ASP A 321 14.54 -0.35 5.16
C ASP A 321 13.22 -0.75 4.48
N ALA A 322 13.28 -1.66 3.51
CA ALA A 322 12.10 -2.14 2.80
C ALA A 322 11.01 -2.69 3.74
N LEU A 323 11.38 -3.28 4.89
CA LEU A 323 10.43 -3.77 5.89
C LEU A 323 9.63 -2.62 6.51
N SER A 324 10.34 -1.66 7.11
CA SER A 324 9.71 -0.51 7.77
C SER A 324 9.00 0.39 6.78
N GLY A 325 9.58 0.62 5.59
CA GLY A 325 8.99 1.41 4.52
C GLY A 325 7.66 0.81 4.06
N PHE A 326 7.64 -0.51 3.82
CA PHE A 326 6.40 -1.20 3.47
C PHE A 326 5.34 -1.09 4.57
N PHE A 327 5.69 -1.42 5.83
CA PHE A 327 4.68 -1.43 6.90
C PHE A 327 4.21 -0.03 7.30
N ALA A 328 5.03 1.01 7.18
CA ALA A 328 4.60 2.39 7.40
C ALA A 328 3.59 2.84 6.33
N ALA A 329 3.86 2.57 5.05
CA ALA A 329 2.94 2.85 3.95
C ALA A 329 1.66 2.01 4.06
N ALA A 330 1.79 0.72 4.36
CA ALA A 330 0.67 -0.21 4.50
C ALA A 330 -0.25 0.16 5.67
N PHE A 331 0.30 0.63 6.78
CA PHE A 331 -0.49 1.08 7.94
C PHE A 331 -1.37 2.29 7.59
N GLY A 332 -0.78 3.32 6.97
CA GLY A 332 -1.55 4.49 6.56
C GLY A 332 -2.60 4.15 5.51
N PHE A 333 -2.28 3.27 4.56
CA PHE A 333 -3.26 2.80 3.56
C PHE A 333 -4.36 1.96 4.21
N ALA A 334 -4.03 1.04 5.13
CA ALA A 334 -4.99 0.19 5.80
C ALA A 334 -6.01 0.99 6.62
N ARG A 335 -5.54 2.01 7.37
CA ARG A 335 -6.43 2.90 8.12
C ARG A 335 -7.47 3.56 7.20
N ARG A 336 -7.02 4.24 6.14
CA ARG A 336 -7.94 4.86 5.17
C ARG A 336 -8.88 3.85 4.52
N CYS A 337 -8.35 2.68 4.11
CA CYS A 337 -9.16 1.62 3.51
C CYS A 337 -10.29 1.15 4.44
N TYR A 338 -10.01 0.97 5.73
CA TYR A 338 -11.03 0.52 6.69
C TYR A 338 -12.05 1.62 7.01
N ASP A 339 -11.62 2.86 7.12
CA ASP A 339 -12.51 4.01 7.29
C ASP A 339 -13.43 4.18 6.05
N ASP A 340 -12.90 4.02 4.84
CA ASP A 340 -13.67 4.05 3.59
C ASP A 340 -14.67 2.89 3.47
N LEU A 341 -14.29 1.68 3.88
CA LEU A 341 -15.19 0.54 3.91
C LEU A 341 -16.33 0.77 4.91
N ALA A 342 -16.02 1.29 6.09
CA ALA A 342 -17.04 1.66 7.08
C ALA A 342 -17.99 2.74 6.54
N ALA A 343 -17.48 3.76 5.87
CA ALA A 343 -18.28 4.80 5.20
C ALA A 343 -19.18 4.24 4.09
N GLN A 344 -18.77 3.14 3.43
CA GLN A 344 -19.57 2.43 2.43
C GLN A 344 -20.57 1.43 3.05
N GLY A 345 -20.70 1.40 4.38
CA GLY A 345 -21.66 0.55 5.09
C GLY A 345 -21.15 -0.87 5.38
N VAL A 346 -19.85 -1.11 5.31
CA VAL A 346 -19.24 -2.35 5.81
C VAL A 346 -19.23 -2.31 7.32
N ALA A 347 -20.05 -3.14 7.95
CA ALA A 347 -20.22 -3.18 9.40
C ALA A 347 -19.20 -4.15 10.03
N PHE A 348 -18.37 -3.65 10.93
CA PHE A 348 -17.44 -4.43 11.76
C PHE A 348 -17.10 -3.66 13.04
N GLU A 349 -16.90 -4.38 14.13
CA GLU A 349 -16.41 -3.75 15.35
C GLU A 349 -14.97 -3.27 15.19
N HIS A 350 -14.71 -2.05 15.59
CA HIS A 350 -13.36 -1.48 15.65
C HIS A 350 -13.31 -0.30 16.61
N ASP A 351 -12.12 -0.04 17.11
CA ASP A 351 -11.82 1.17 17.87
C ASP A 351 -10.37 1.59 17.59
N TRP A 352 -10.22 2.81 17.10
CA TRP A 352 -8.91 3.42 16.84
C TRP A 352 -8.36 4.08 18.11
N CYS A 353 -8.35 3.34 19.19
CA CYS A 353 -8.00 3.77 20.55
C CYS A 353 -6.50 3.93 20.79
N GLY A 354 -5.67 3.66 19.80
CA GLY A 354 -4.22 3.60 19.95
C GLY A 354 -3.73 2.20 20.32
N VAL A 355 -2.44 1.97 20.03
CA VAL A 355 -1.72 0.73 20.40
C VAL A 355 -0.47 1.13 21.15
N SER A 356 -0.27 0.61 22.36
CA SER A 356 0.94 0.83 23.15
C SER A 356 1.78 -0.44 23.23
N GLN A 357 3.05 -0.33 22.86
CA GLN A 357 4.04 -1.39 22.98
C GLN A 357 4.88 -1.16 24.23
N LEU A 358 4.89 -2.13 25.14
CA LEU A 358 5.47 -2.05 26.46
C LEU A 358 6.95 -2.46 26.47
N ALA A 359 7.76 -1.77 27.27
CA ALA A 359 9.14 -2.13 27.57
C ALA A 359 9.18 -3.08 28.78
N TYR A 360 8.70 -4.31 28.64
CA TYR A 360 8.51 -5.27 29.73
C TYR A 360 9.78 -6.06 30.08
N ASP A 361 10.81 -6.04 29.22
CA ASP A 361 12.12 -6.64 29.46
C ASP A 361 13.23 -5.89 28.70
N GLU A 362 14.49 -6.30 28.87
CA GLU A 362 15.61 -5.68 28.16
C GLU A 362 15.52 -5.80 26.64
N LYS A 363 14.97 -6.89 26.13
CA LYS A 363 14.85 -7.13 24.68
C LYS A 363 13.80 -6.19 24.08
N SER A 364 12.64 -6.05 24.71
CA SER A 364 11.58 -5.13 24.29
C SER A 364 12.05 -3.67 24.43
N THR A 365 12.77 -3.32 25.49
CA THR A 365 13.37 -1.99 25.68
C THR A 365 14.35 -1.65 24.55
N ARG A 366 15.26 -2.57 24.19
CA ARG A 366 16.17 -2.38 23.06
C ARG A 366 15.44 -2.21 21.74
N LYS A 367 14.40 -3.03 21.50
CA LYS A 367 13.58 -2.91 20.30
C LYS A 367 12.86 -1.56 20.21
N ILE A 368 12.30 -1.06 21.32
CA ILE A 368 11.67 0.25 21.40
C ILE A 368 12.68 1.35 21.11
N THR A 369 13.86 1.30 21.73
CA THR A 369 14.95 2.25 21.47
C THR A 369 15.35 2.28 19.99
N GLN A 370 15.46 1.11 19.35
CA GLN A 370 15.73 1.00 17.91
C GLN A 370 14.61 1.64 17.06
N ILE A 371 13.35 1.39 17.38
CA ILE A 371 12.23 2.01 16.65
C ILE A 371 12.30 3.54 16.74
N LEU A 372 12.54 4.08 17.94
CA LEU A 372 12.64 5.53 18.16
C LEU A 372 13.85 6.14 17.46
N ALA A 373 14.96 5.41 17.33
CA ALA A 373 16.14 5.85 16.56
C ALA A 373 15.87 6.00 15.05
N GLY A 374 14.76 5.46 14.54
CA GLY A 374 14.33 5.61 13.15
C GLY A 374 13.77 7.01 12.81
N ASN A 375 13.69 7.92 13.76
CA ASN A 375 13.16 9.29 13.57
C ASN A 375 11.79 9.35 12.88
N TRP A 376 10.90 8.46 13.27
CA TRP A 376 9.51 8.45 12.83
C TRP A 376 8.76 9.66 13.40
N PRO A 377 7.79 10.23 12.67
CA PRO A 377 6.99 11.34 13.21
C PRO A 377 6.15 10.90 14.42
N ASP A 378 5.96 11.77 15.39
CA ASP A 378 5.16 11.51 16.61
C ASP A 378 3.70 11.14 16.31
N THR A 379 3.20 11.54 15.15
CA THR A 379 1.88 11.17 14.65
C THR A 379 1.79 9.69 14.24
N LEU A 380 2.93 9.04 13.93
CA LEU A 380 3.01 7.61 13.66
C LEU A 380 3.35 6.83 14.94
N VAL A 381 4.42 7.20 15.62
CA VAL A 381 4.89 6.54 16.85
C VAL A 381 5.63 7.52 17.74
N ARG A 382 5.35 7.50 19.04
CA ARG A 382 5.98 8.38 20.02
C ARG A 382 6.34 7.65 21.31
N PRO A 383 7.40 8.07 22.02
CA PRO A 383 7.73 7.55 23.34
C PRO A 383 6.68 7.98 24.36
N VAL A 384 6.43 7.14 25.35
CA VAL A 384 5.53 7.41 26.47
C VAL A 384 6.15 6.85 27.74
N ASP A 385 6.27 7.68 28.78
CA ASP A 385 6.71 7.26 30.11
C ASP A 385 5.63 6.43 30.85
N ALA A 386 6.00 5.79 31.94
CA ALA A 386 5.12 4.90 32.67
C ALA A 386 3.84 5.57 33.19
N HIS A 387 3.95 6.81 33.68
CA HIS A 387 2.81 7.55 34.25
C HIS A 387 1.79 7.92 33.15
N HIS A 388 2.25 8.49 32.05
CA HIS A 388 1.39 8.84 30.91
C HIS A 388 0.82 7.60 30.25
N LEU A 389 1.61 6.52 30.16
CA LEU A 389 1.16 5.26 29.57
C LEU A 389 0.02 4.62 30.39
N ALA A 390 0.16 4.55 31.72
CA ALA A 390 -0.91 4.10 32.61
C ALA A 390 -2.18 4.94 32.48
N GLY A 391 -2.02 6.28 32.42
CA GLY A 391 -3.13 7.19 32.22
C GLY A 391 -3.85 7.00 30.88
N GLN A 392 -3.11 6.78 29.78
CA GLN A 392 -3.68 6.49 28.46
C GLN A 392 -4.35 5.12 28.41
N ALA A 393 -3.70 4.10 28.96
CA ALA A 393 -4.21 2.74 28.97
C ALA A 393 -5.44 2.57 29.88
N GLY A 394 -5.56 3.38 30.94
CA GLY A 394 -6.64 3.28 31.92
C GLY A 394 -6.46 2.18 32.97
N VAL A 395 -5.35 1.48 32.96
CA VAL A 395 -4.97 0.44 33.92
C VAL A 395 -3.60 0.73 34.51
N ALA A 396 -3.32 0.19 35.69
CA ALA A 396 -2.02 0.38 36.33
C ALA A 396 -0.91 -0.27 35.49
N LEU A 397 0.10 0.53 35.14
CA LEU A 397 1.31 0.11 34.44
C LEU A 397 2.51 0.81 35.06
N HIS A 398 3.59 0.06 35.26
CA HIS A 398 4.82 0.56 35.87
C HIS A 398 6.01 0.56 34.90
N THR A 399 5.75 0.40 33.61
CA THR A 399 6.73 0.40 32.54
C THR A 399 6.47 1.50 31.53
N HIS A 400 7.53 1.99 30.89
CA HIS A 400 7.46 2.89 29.75
C HIS A 400 7.22 2.12 28.44
N GLY A 401 7.03 2.84 27.34
CA GLY A 401 6.85 2.22 26.04
C GLY A 401 6.80 3.21 24.90
N ILE A 402 6.21 2.78 23.82
CA ILE A 402 5.85 3.60 22.67
C ILE A 402 4.37 3.44 22.35
N THR A 403 3.76 4.50 21.83
CA THR A 403 2.37 4.49 21.40
C THR A 403 2.28 4.79 19.92
N TYR A 404 1.43 4.04 19.21
CA TYR A 404 0.97 4.29 17.84
C TYR A 404 -0.41 4.96 17.91
N PRO A 405 -0.50 6.30 17.81
CA PRO A 405 -1.75 7.01 18.11
C PRO A 405 -2.91 6.69 17.17
N GLN A 406 -2.60 6.37 15.91
CA GLN A 406 -3.59 6.01 14.90
C GLN A 406 -3.87 4.50 14.83
N GLY A 407 -3.23 3.71 15.69
CA GLY A 407 -3.48 2.29 15.83
C GLY A 407 -4.78 1.98 16.58
N GLY A 408 -5.08 0.72 16.75
CA GLY A 408 -6.25 0.26 17.47
C GLY A 408 -6.51 -1.21 17.25
N TRP A 409 -7.76 -1.61 17.32
CA TRP A 409 -8.18 -2.96 17.01
C TRP A 409 -9.42 -2.97 16.12
N LEU A 410 -9.63 -4.08 15.43
CA LEU A 410 -10.83 -4.35 14.67
C LEU A 410 -11.18 -5.85 14.71
N CYS A 411 -12.45 -6.17 14.38
CA CYS A 411 -12.92 -7.55 14.23
C CYS A 411 -12.68 -8.02 12.79
N PRO A 412 -11.63 -8.82 12.50
CA PRO A 412 -11.33 -9.21 11.13
C PRO A 412 -12.34 -10.19 10.53
N SER A 413 -13.04 -10.99 11.34
CA SER A 413 -14.09 -11.88 10.83
C SER A 413 -15.29 -11.09 10.30
N GLU A 414 -15.77 -10.10 11.06
CA GLU A 414 -16.88 -9.24 10.63
C GLU A 414 -16.51 -8.37 9.44
N LEU A 415 -15.31 -7.77 9.47
CA LEU A 415 -14.78 -7.01 8.34
C LEU A 415 -14.76 -7.86 7.08
N THR A 416 -14.22 -9.09 7.15
CA THR A 416 -14.09 -9.96 5.97
C THR A 416 -15.47 -10.36 5.43
N ALA A 417 -16.41 -10.73 6.30
CA ALA A 417 -17.75 -11.11 5.92
C ALA A 417 -18.54 -9.94 5.29
N SER A 418 -18.52 -8.77 5.95
CA SER A 418 -19.26 -7.60 5.48
C SER A 418 -18.63 -6.99 4.22
N ALA A 419 -17.31 -7.00 4.09
CA ALA A 419 -16.61 -6.58 2.87
C ALA A 419 -16.89 -7.55 1.70
N CYS A 420 -16.99 -8.86 1.97
CA CYS A 420 -17.42 -9.84 0.97
C CYS A 420 -18.85 -9.55 0.49
N ALA A 421 -19.77 -9.23 1.40
CA ALA A 421 -21.12 -8.84 1.05
C ALA A 421 -21.16 -7.56 0.19
N LEU A 422 -20.31 -6.58 0.47
CA LEU A 422 -20.13 -5.40 -0.39
C LEU A 422 -19.62 -5.82 -1.79
N ALA A 423 -18.60 -6.67 -1.85
CA ALA A 423 -18.05 -7.18 -3.11
C ALA A 423 -19.11 -7.93 -3.93
N CYS A 424 -19.96 -8.74 -3.30
CA CYS A 424 -21.08 -9.42 -3.98
C CYS A 424 -22.07 -8.42 -4.60
N ARG A 425 -22.38 -7.33 -3.90
CA ARG A 425 -23.20 -6.25 -4.49
C ARG A 425 -22.54 -5.57 -5.69
N GLN A 426 -21.19 -5.61 -5.75
CA GLN A 426 -20.40 -5.08 -6.87
C GLN A 426 -20.12 -6.12 -7.96
N GLY A 427 -20.69 -7.34 -7.85
CA GLY A 427 -20.59 -8.38 -8.87
C GLY A 427 -19.63 -9.54 -8.57
N LEU A 428 -19.09 -9.64 -7.35
CA LEU A 428 -18.31 -10.83 -6.94
C LEU A 428 -19.19 -12.08 -6.94
N GLN A 429 -18.72 -13.14 -7.61
CA GLN A 429 -19.29 -14.47 -7.52
C GLN A 429 -18.54 -15.26 -6.43
N VAL A 430 -19.26 -15.77 -5.42
CA VAL A 430 -18.66 -16.51 -4.30
C VAL A 430 -19.16 -17.94 -4.26
N HIS A 431 -18.22 -18.89 -4.20
CA HIS A 431 -18.48 -20.30 -4.01
C HIS A 431 -17.94 -20.72 -2.64
N LEU A 432 -18.85 -20.85 -1.68
CA LEU A 432 -18.55 -21.34 -0.33
C LEU A 432 -18.56 -22.87 -0.29
N SER A 433 -17.94 -23.46 0.73
CA SER A 433 -17.76 -24.92 0.87
C SER A 433 -17.19 -25.55 -0.41
N THR A 434 -16.38 -24.77 -1.14
CA THR A 434 -15.85 -25.14 -2.45
C THR A 434 -14.32 -25.00 -2.44
N GLY A 435 -13.65 -26.04 -1.93
CA GLY A 435 -12.19 -26.10 -1.90
C GLY A 435 -11.62 -26.39 -3.30
N VAL A 436 -10.50 -25.77 -3.64
CA VAL A 436 -9.71 -26.11 -4.82
C VAL A 436 -8.63 -27.11 -4.39
N THR A 437 -8.55 -28.26 -5.04
CA THR A 437 -7.64 -29.36 -4.71
C THR A 437 -6.48 -29.51 -5.68
N ALA A 438 -6.62 -29.04 -6.93
CA ALA A 438 -5.55 -29.06 -7.92
C ALA A 438 -5.65 -27.87 -8.88
N LEU A 439 -4.49 -27.47 -9.39
CA LEU A 439 -4.31 -26.46 -10.42
C LEU A 439 -3.55 -27.08 -11.59
N THR A 440 -4.07 -26.98 -12.79
CA THR A 440 -3.42 -27.47 -14.01
C THR A 440 -3.37 -26.35 -15.05
N HIS A 441 -2.18 -26.04 -15.55
CA HIS A 441 -2.03 -25.08 -16.64
C HIS A 441 -2.43 -25.73 -17.96
N THR A 442 -3.22 -25.03 -18.75
CA THR A 442 -3.73 -25.48 -20.06
C THR A 442 -3.53 -24.38 -21.11
N ASP A 443 -3.74 -24.69 -22.38
CA ASP A 443 -3.67 -23.70 -23.47
C ASP A 443 -4.70 -22.55 -23.31
N CYS A 444 -5.78 -22.79 -22.56
CA CYS A 444 -6.84 -21.80 -22.31
C CYS A 444 -6.72 -21.09 -20.94
N GLY A 445 -5.63 -21.27 -20.21
CA GLY A 445 -5.41 -20.71 -18.87
C GLY A 445 -5.32 -21.80 -17.80
N TRP A 446 -6.02 -21.65 -16.66
CA TRP A 446 -5.92 -22.53 -15.50
C TRP A 446 -7.18 -23.34 -15.28
N GLN A 447 -7.05 -24.65 -15.26
CA GLN A 447 -8.09 -25.57 -14.82
C GLN A 447 -7.97 -25.80 -13.30
N LEU A 448 -9.01 -25.47 -12.56
CA LEU A 448 -9.13 -25.71 -11.13
C LEU A 448 -9.98 -26.97 -10.92
N THR A 449 -9.43 -27.95 -10.20
CA THR A 449 -10.20 -29.09 -9.73
C THR A 449 -10.77 -28.78 -8.35
N LEU A 450 -12.08 -28.84 -8.20
CA LEU A 450 -12.78 -28.58 -6.95
C LEU A 450 -12.86 -29.85 -6.09
N ALA A 451 -13.10 -29.69 -4.79
CA ALA A 451 -13.17 -30.81 -3.84
C ALA A 451 -14.29 -31.82 -4.16
N ASP A 452 -15.32 -31.41 -4.88
CA ASP A 452 -16.42 -32.27 -5.34
C ASP A 452 -16.12 -32.97 -6.70
N GLY A 453 -14.91 -32.80 -7.24
CA GLY A 453 -14.46 -33.37 -8.50
C GLY A 453 -14.80 -32.56 -9.75
N ARG A 454 -15.59 -31.50 -9.65
CA ARG A 454 -15.84 -30.60 -10.78
C ARG A 454 -14.56 -29.90 -11.21
N GLN A 455 -14.46 -29.60 -12.50
CA GLN A 455 -13.37 -28.85 -13.09
C GLN A 455 -13.94 -27.54 -13.66
N VAL A 456 -13.28 -26.43 -13.36
CA VAL A 456 -13.63 -25.09 -13.86
C VAL A 456 -12.40 -24.43 -14.47
N GLN A 457 -12.63 -23.62 -15.52
CA GLN A 457 -11.55 -22.97 -16.27
C GLN A 457 -11.55 -21.47 -16.00
N HIS A 458 -10.36 -20.91 -15.78
CA HIS A 458 -10.18 -19.48 -15.60
C HIS A 458 -8.92 -18.98 -16.32
N ALA A 459 -9.00 -17.78 -16.89
CA ALA A 459 -7.87 -17.17 -17.58
C ALA A 459 -6.76 -16.73 -16.62
N THR A 460 -7.13 -16.18 -15.48
CA THR A 460 -6.20 -15.68 -14.46
C THR A 460 -6.60 -16.19 -13.07
N VAL A 461 -5.62 -16.60 -12.28
CA VAL A 461 -5.83 -17.12 -10.92
C VAL A 461 -4.97 -16.39 -9.91
N VAL A 462 -5.57 -16.05 -8.75
CA VAL A 462 -4.88 -15.48 -7.59
C VAL A 462 -4.99 -16.45 -6.41
N LEU A 463 -3.85 -16.87 -5.87
CA LEU A 463 -3.75 -17.71 -4.70
C LEU A 463 -3.70 -16.83 -3.43
N ALA A 464 -4.73 -16.95 -2.58
CA ALA A 464 -4.87 -16.21 -1.33
C ALA A 464 -5.29 -17.14 -0.17
N ASN A 465 -4.89 -18.41 -0.23
CA ASN A 465 -5.32 -19.51 0.63
C ASN A 465 -4.48 -19.68 1.91
N GLY A 466 -3.77 -18.65 2.34
CA GLY A 466 -3.05 -18.60 3.61
C GLY A 466 -1.91 -19.63 3.70
N HIS A 467 -1.84 -20.41 4.81
CA HIS A 467 -0.76 -21.36 5.03
C HIS A 467 -0.75 -22.55 4.07
N GLN A 468 -1.86 -22.81 3.40
CA GLN A 468 -2.00 -23.87 2.40
C GLN A 468 -1.43 -23.49 1.02
N ILE A 469 -0.77 -22.32 0.91
CA ILE A 469 -0.17 -21.87 -0.34
C ILE A 469 0.89 -22.83 -0.89
N ASN A 470 1.53 -23.64 -0.04
CA ASN A 470 2.55 -24.63 -0.43
C ASN A 470 1.98 -26.02 -0.78
N ASP A 471 0.66 -26.20 -0.72
CA ASP A 471 0.05 -27.51 -0.97
C ASP A 471 0.12 -27.91 -2.46
N TRP A 472 0.41 -26.95 -3.35
CA TRP A 472 0.45 -27.18 -4.80
C TRP A 472 1.87 -27.24 -5.36
N GLU A 473 2.04 -27.99 -6.45
CA GLU A 473 3.30 -28.16 -7.16
C GLU A 473 3.96 -26.84 -7.52
N HIS A 474 3.19 -25.88 -7.99
CA HIS A 474 3.66 -24.58 -8.46
C HIS A 474 4.24 -23.69 -7.34
N THR A 475 3.87 -23.95 -6.10
CA THR A 475 4.20 -23.07 -4.93
C THR A 475 4.93 -23.78 -3.81
N ARG A 476 5.13 -25.11 -3.90
CA ARG A 476 5.74 -25.94 -2.83
C ARG A 476 7.13 -25.49 -2.38
N HIS A 477 7.87 -24.80 -3.25
CA HIS A 477 9.23 -24.31 -2.97
C HIS A 477 9.27 -22.92 -2.33
N LEU A 478 8.12 -22.27 -2.12
CA LEU A 478 8.07 -20.99 -1.42
C LEU A 478 8.46 -21.19 0.07
N PRO A 479 9.36 -20.33 0.62
CA PRO A 479 9.91 -20.54 1.96
C PRO A 479 8.96 -20.06 3.08
N VAL A 480 7.70 -20.44 3.00
CA VAL A 480 6.67 -20.13 4.01
C VAL A 480 6.47 -21.30 4.96
N TYR A 481 5.91 -21.01 6.12
CA TYR A 481 5.57 -22.02 7.11
C TYR A 481 4.30 -21.65 7.88
N ALA A 482 3.59 -22.69 8.31
CA ALA A 482 2.42 -22.55 9.16
C ALA A 482 2.80 -22.15 10.59
N VAL A 483 2.00 -21.30 11.21
CA VAL A 483 2.12 -20.95 12.62
C VAL A 483 0.74 -20.94 13.25
N ARG A 484 0.49 -21.96 14.05
CA ARG A 484 -0.72 -22.02 14.88
C ARG A 484 -0.66 -20.97 15.98
N GLY A 485 -1.79 -20.34 16.24
CA GLY A 485 -1.97 -19.42 17.36
C GLY A 485 -3.37 -19.52 17.93
N GLN A 486 -3.46 -19.60 19.25
CA GLN A 486 -4.72 -19.52 20.00
C GLN A 486 -4.79 -18.19 20.72
N VAL A 487 -5.90 -17.48 20.52
CA VAL A 487 -6.26 -16.25 21.23
C VAL A 487 -7.32 -16.61 22.25
N SER A 488 -7.12 -16.19 23.50
CA SER A 488 -8.08 -16.40 24.59
C SER A 488 -9.05 -15.21 24.65
N HIS A 489 -10.34 -15.50 24.81
CA HIS A 489 -11.36 -14.50 25.08
C HIS A 489 -11.67 -14.52 26.57
N ILE A 490 -11.41 -13.41 27.24
CA ILE A 490 -11.57 -13.28 28.69
C ILE A 490 -12.72 -12.32 29.01
N PRO A 491 -13.51 -12.57 30.05
CA PRO A 491 -14.59 -11.68 30.43
C PRO A 491 -14.06 -10.33 30.91
N ASP A 492 -14.86 -9.28 30.77
CA ASP A 492 -14.59 -8.02 31.40
C ASP A 492 -14.68 -8.15 32.94
N THR A 493 -13.81 -7.41 33.62
CA THR A 493 -13.75 -7.37 35.07
C THR A 493 -13.58 -5.93 35.53
N PRO A 494 -13.90 -5.57 36.80
CA PRO A 494 -13.68 -4.22 37.31
C PRO A 494 -12.25 -3.70 37.12
N ALA A 495 -11.26 -4.58 37.09
CA ALA A 495 -9.86 -4.21 36.87
C ALA A 495 -9.55 -3.90 35.37
N LEU A 496 -10.28 -4.51 34.43
CA LEU A 496 -10.07 -4.38 32.99
C LEU A 496 -11.05 -3.43 32.31
N SER A 497 -12.21 -3.17 32.91
CA SER A 497 -13.26 -2.31 32.32
C SER A 497 -12.80 -0.89 31.99
N ALA A 498 -11.72 -0.42 32.65
CA ALA A 498 -11.10 0.87 32.38
C ALA A 498 -10.04 0.83 31.27
N LEU A 499 -9.72 -0.35 30.70
CA LEU A 499 -8.74 -0.48 29.62
C LEU A 499 -9.23 0.24 28.35
N ARG A 500 -8.44 1.20 27.86
CA ARG A 500 -8.80 2.07 26.74
C ARG A 500 -7.91 1.96 25.52
N GLN A 501 -6.76 1.28 25.62
CA GLN A 501 -5.83 1.09 24.51
C GLN A 501 -5.45 -0.38 24.37
N VAL A 502 -5.05 -0.76 23.14
CA VAL A 502 -4.43 -2.07 22.92
C VAL A 502 -3.03 -2.07 23.54
N LEU A 503 -2.75 -3.02 24.40
CA LEU A 503 -1.42 -3.23 24.99
C LEU A 503 -0.72 -4.39 24.28
N CYS A 504 0.50 -4.13 23.77
CA CYS A 504 1.39 -5.13 23.18
C CYS A 504 2.58 -5.38 24.10
N TYR A 505 2.74 -6.64 24.49
CA TYR A 505 3.86 -7.16 25.28
C TYR A 505 4.50 -8.34 24.52
N ASP A 506 4.84 -9.47 25.12
CA ASP A 506 5.10 -10.74 24.38
C ASP A 506 3.78 -11.41 23.93
N GLY A 507 2.82 -10.60 23.62
CA GLY A 507 1.46 -10.89 23.22
C GLY A 507 0.72 -9.57 22.99
N TYR A 508 -0.61 -9.61 23.11
CA TYR A 508 -1.45 -8.41 23.11
C TYR A 508 -2.69 -8.59 23.98
N LEU A 509 -3.22 -7.49 24.48
CA LEU A 509 -4.48 -7.37 25.21
C LEU A 509 -5.27 -6.23 24.60
N THR A 510 -6.53 -6.48 24.25
CA THR A 510 -7.43 -5.46 23.66
C THR A 510 -8.38 -4.90 24.73
N PRO A 511 -8.91 -3.67 24.54
CA PRO A 511 -10.10 -3.19 25.24
C PRO A 511 -11.30 -4.15 25.06
N VAL A 512 -12.30 -4.02 25.93
CA VAL A 512 -13.50 -4.86 25.85
C VAL A 512 -14.24 -4.66 24.50
N SER A 513 -14.62 -5.77 23.86
CA SER A 513 -15.54 -5.71 22.71
C SER A 513 -16.95 -5.35 23.21
N PRO A 514 -17.57 -4.27 22.75
CA PRO A 514 -18.94 -3.92 23.12
C PRO A 514 -19.95 -5.02 22.82
N ARG A 515 -19.76 -5.75 21.71
CA ARG A 515 -20.66 -6.82 21.27
C ARG A 515 -20.51 -8.10 22.08
N HIS A 516 -19.26 -8.52 22.33
CA HIS A 516 -18.95 -9.79 22.95
C HIS A 516 -18.75 -9.70 24.47
N GLN A 517 -18.60 -8.50 25.02
CA GLN A 517 -18.28 -8.24 26.45
C GLN A 517 -17.04 -9.02 26.91
N THR A 518 -16.06 -9.17 26.01
CA THR A 518 -14.80 -9.88 26.25
C THR A 518 -13.64 -9.09 25.72
N HIS A 519 -12.48 -9.30 26.33
CA HIS A 519 -11.17 -8.88 25.81
C HIS A 519 -10.51 -10.05 25.09
N CYS A 520 -9.54 -9.78 24.23
CA CYS A 520 -8.68 -10.78 23.63
C CYS A 520 -7.27 -10.69 24.22
N ILE A 521 -6.73 -11.82 24.69
CA ILE A 521 -5.31 -11.96 25.05
C ILE A 521 -4.67 -13.05 24.21
N GLY A 522 -3.42 -12.85 23.83
CA GLY A 522 -2.70 -13.86 23.05
C GLY A 522 -1.58 -13.29 22.19
N ALA A 523 -1.08 -14.09 21.30
CA ALA A 523 -1.52 -15.44 20.97
C ALA A 523 -0.39 -16.45 21.26
N SER A 524 -0.75 -17.70 21.43
CA SER A 524 0.26 -18.76 21.40
C SER A 524 0.96 -18.82 20.05
N TYR A 525 2.13 -19.45 19.98
CA TYR A 525 2.95 -19.50 18.77
C TYR A 525 3.60 -20.87 18.59
N HIS A 526 3.03 -21.70 17.71
CA HIS A 526 3.54 -23.05 17.42
C HIS A 526 3.88 -23.17 15.93
N ARG A 527 5.17 -23.16 15.64
CA ARG A 527 5.67 -23.26 14.25
C ARG A 527 5.50 -24.69 13.72
N GLY A 528 4.99 -24.80 12.47
CA GLY A 528 4.75 -26.08 11.79
C GLY A 528 3.47 -26.78 12.24
N ASP A 529 2.75 -26.25 13.21
CA ASP A 529 1.50 -26.81 13.70
C ASP A 529 0.31 -26.20 12.91
N THR A 530 -0.56 -27.05 12.40
CA THR A 530 -1.77 -26.69 11.64
C THR A 530 -3.08 -27.07 12.34
N GLY A 531 -3.01 -27.61 13.57
CA GLY A 531 -4.19 -27.94 14.37
C GLY A 531 -4.99 -26.71 14.76
N THR A 532 -6.31 -26.82 14.77
CA THR A 532 -7.22 -25.71 15.13
C THR A 532 -8.03 -26.01 16.39
N ASP A 533 -7.80 -27.15 17.02
CA ASP A 533 -8.49 -27.54 18.25
C ASP A 533 -8.09 -26.65 19.43
N TYR A 534 -9.04 -26.42 20.34
CA TYR A 534 -8.75 -25.76 21.61
C TYR A 534 -7.69 -26.51 22.41
N ARG A 535 -6.74 -25.79 23.01
CA ARG A 535 -5.73 -26.35 23.93
C ARG A 535 -5.71 -25.55 25.22
N GLU A 536 -5.94 -26.25 26.32
CA GLU A 536 -5.87 -25.68 27.67
C GLU A 536 -4.47 -25.12 27.97
N THR A 537 -3.42 -25.80 27.49
CA THR A 537 -2.04 -25.34 27.66
C THR A 537 -1.80 -23.97 27.04
N ASP A 538 -2.38 -23.69 25.88
CA ASP A 538 -2.27 -22.39 25.23
C ASP A 538 -3.06 -21.32 25.98
N GLN A 539 -4.20 -21.67 26.55
CA GLN A 539 -5.02 -20.82 27.39
C GLN A 539 -4.23 -20.35 28.63
N GLN A 540 -3.60 -21.28 29.32
CA GLN A 540 -2.76 -21.02 30.47
C GLN A 540 -1.52 -20.20 30.10
N GLN A 541 -0.87 -20.52 28.97
CA GLN A 541 0.30 -19.78 28.49
C GLN A 541 -0.02 -18.34 28.17
N ASN A 542 -1.16 -18.05 27.53
CA ASN A 542 -1.57 -16.69 27.22
C ASN A 542 -1.74 -15.83 28.49
N ARG A 543 -2.37 -16.40 29.53
CA ARG A 543 -2.50 -15.74 30.83
C ARG A 543 -1.16 -15.57 31.53
N GLN A 544 -0.36 -16.63 31.62
CA GLN A 544 0.93 -16.59 32.29
C GLN A 544 1.89 -15.59 31.67
N ARG A 545 1.93 -15.52 30.33
CA ARG A 545 2.77 -14.56 29.59
C ARG A 545 2.42 -13.11 29.92
N LEU A 546 1.15 -12.79 30.11
CA LEU A 546 0.74 -11.44 30.52
C LEU A 546 1.21 -11.13 31.94
N ILE A 547 1.09 -12.09 32.87
CA ILE A 547 1.58 -11.96 34.25
C ILE A 547 3.10 -11.75 34.26
N ASP A 548 3.84 -12.56 33.50
CA ASP A 548 5.31 -12.49 33.44
C ASP A 548 5.82 -11.18 32.84
N CYS A 549 5.08 -10.59 31.90
CA CYS A 549 5.43 -9.29 31.29
C CYS A 549 5.07 -8.09 32.18
N LEU A 550 4.19 -8.27 33.17
CA LEU A 550 3.72 -7.18 34.05
C LEU A 550 3.81 -7.59 35.54
N PRO A 551 5.01 -8.00 36.03
CA PRO A 551 5.17 -8.57 37.37
C PRO A 551 4.84 -7.58 38.48
N ASP A 552 4.99 -6.28 38.24
CA ASP A 552 4.74 -5.21 39.21
C ASP A 552 3.26 -4.75 39.25
N CYS A 553 2.37 -5.45 38.51
CA CYS A 553 0.94 -5.18 38.44
C CYS A 553 0.13 -6.31 39.06
N ASP A 554 -0.86 -6.02 39.88
CA ASP A 554 -1.70 -7.04 40.52
C ASP A 554 -2.83 -7.54 39.59
N TRP A 555 -3.38 -6.68 38.73
CA TRP A 555 -4.55 -6.99 37.92
C TRP A 555 -4.36 -8.15 36.92
N PRO A 556 -3.16 -8.45 36.33
CA PRO A 556 -3.00 -9.60 35.44
C PRO A 556 -3.29 -10.94 36.12
N THR A 557 -3.08 -11.03 37.43
CA THR A 557 -3.35 -12.26 38.20
C THR A 557 -4.84 -12.56 38.34
N SER A 558 -5.69 -11.52 38.27
CA SER A 558 -7.16 -11.62 38.39
C SER A 558 -7.87 -12.04 37.11
N ILE A 559 -7.15 -12.20 35.99
CA ILE A 559 -7.74 -12.58 34.71
C ILE A 559 -8.34 -13.99 34.76
N ASP A 560 -9.64 -14.07 34.42
CA ASP A 560 -10.38 -15.33 34.39
C ASP A 560 -10.32 -15.97 33.00
N ILE A 561 -9.79 -17.17 32.94
CA ILE A 561 -9.73 -18.04 31.75
C ILE A 561 -10.60 -19.28 31.87
N SER A 562 -11.36 -19.43 32.96
CA SER A 562 -12.15 -20.63 33.27
C SER A 562 -13.27 -20.91 32.24
N GLY A 563 -13.75 -19.88 31.55
CA GLY A 563 -14.75 -20.01 30.50
C GLY A 563 -14.28 -20.75 29.24
N GLN A 564 -12.98 -21.06 29.13
CA GLN A 564 -12.37 -21.82 28.03
C GLN A 564 -12.70 -21.26 26.64
N GLN A 565 -13.04 -19.96 26.54
CA GLN A 565 -13.33 -19.31 25.28
C GLN A 565 -12.05 -18.93 24.56
N ALA A 566 -11.90 -19.42 23.36
CA ALA A 566 -10.72 -19.16 22.55
C ALA A 566 -11.03 -19.25 21.06
N ARG A 567 -10.13 -18.71 20.27
CA ARG A 567 -10.10 -18.87 18.82
C ARG A 567 -8.72 -19.34 18.37
N CYS A 568 -8.68 -20.40 17.57
CA CYS A 568 -7.46 -20.91 16.96
C CYS A 568 -7.42 -20.52 15.49
N GLY A 569 -6.24 -20.13 15.02
CA GLY A 569 -5.99 -19.84 13.61
C GLY A 569 -4.57 -20.22 13.22
N VAL A 570 -4.37 -20.53 11.94
CA VAL A 570 -3.05 -20.88 11.38
C VAL A 570 -2.61 -19.75 10.44
N ARG A 571 -1.54 -19.08 10.83
CA ARG A 571 -0.93 -18.00 10.05
C ARG A 571 0.03 -18.58 9.02
N CYS A 572 0.12 -17.95 7.86
CA CYS A 572 1.19 -18.17 6.89
C CYS A 572 2.32 -17.19 7.19
N ALA A 573 3.45 -17.68 7.67
CA ALA A 573 4.59 -16.86 8.07
C ALA A 573 5.80 -17.09 7.16
N ILE A 574 6.69 -16.11 7.13
CA ILE A 574 7.96 -16.14 6.39
C ILE A 574 9.05 -15.48 7.23
N ARG A 575 10.32 -15.83 6.97
CA ARG A 575 11.45 -15.44 7.83
C ARG A 575 11.68 -13.93 7.91
N ASP A 576 11.52 -13.20 6.81
CA ASP A 576 11.78 -11.75 6.75
C ASP A 576 10.54 -10.89 7.05
N HIS A 577 9.43 -11.49 7.44
CA HIS A 577 8.16 -10.86 7.79
C HIS A 577 7.48 -10.04 6.69
N LEU A 578 8.04 -9.97 5.48
CA LEU A 578 7.43 -9.28 4.34
C LEU A 578 6.49 -10.23 3.58
N PRO A 579 5.33 -9.78 3.13
CA PRO A 579 4.44 -10.59 2.29
C PRO A 579 5.13 -11.14 1.04
N LEU A 580 4.58 -12.23 0.51
CA LEU A 580 4.83 -12.69 -0.85
C LEU A 580 3.73 -12.16 -1.75
N LEU A 581 4.10 -11.42 -2.81
CA LEU A 581 3.17 -10.69 -3.63
C LEU A 581 3.62 -10.63 -5.09
N GLY A 582 2.78 -11.10 -6.01
CA GLY A 582 3.01 -11.02 -7.44
C GLY A 582 2.79 -12.33 -8.18
N GLN A 583 3.31 -12.44 -9.39
CA GLN A 583 3.19 -13.65 -10.20
C GLN A 583 3.99 -14.80 -9.57
N VAL A 584 3.44 -16.02 -9.64
CA VAL A 584 4.08 -17.24 -9.10
C VAL A 584 5.30 -17.56 -9.94
N PRO A 585 6.53 -17.55 -9.37
CA PRO A 585 7.73 -17.88 -10.13
C PRO A 585 7.83 -19.39 -10.40
N ASP A 586 8.34 -19.76 -11.56
CA ASP A 586 8.71 -21.14 -11.83
C ASP A 586 10.07 -21.43 -11.17
N TYR A 587 10.05 -22.25 -10.12
CA TYR A 587 11.24 -22.56 -9.34
C TYR A 587 12.33 -23.23 -10.17
N HIS A 588 11.99 -24.29 -10.91
CA HIS A 588 12.96 -25.09 -11.66
C HIS A 588 13.57 -24.31 -12.84
N GLN A 589 12.73 -23.61 -13.59
CA GLN A 589 13.21 -22.76 -14.66
C GLN A 589 14.02 -21.58 -14.15
N THR A 590 13.65 -20.97 -13.02
CA THR A 590 14.43 -19.89 -12.38
C THR A 590 15.84 -20.36 -12.00
N LEU A 591 15.97 -21.57 -11.42
CA LEU A 591 17.28 -22.13 -11.09
C LEU A 591 18.12 -22.41 -12.34
N ALA A 592 17.52 -22.96 -13.39
CA ALA A 592 18.21 -23.24 -14.64
C ALA A 592 18.67 -21.97 -15.36
N GLU A 593 17.82 -20.96 -15.47
CA GLU A 593 18.13 -19.68 -16.14
C GLU A 593 19.20 -18.87 -15.39
N TYR A 594 19.18 -18.90 -14.05
CA TYR A 594 20.02 -18.04 -13.21
C TYR A 594 21.16 -18.79 -12.51
N GLN A 595 21.49 -20.00 -12.89
CA GLN A 595 22.60 -20.76 -12.29
C GLN A 595 23.95 -20.02 -12.33
N HIS A 596 24.18 -19.17 -13.35
CA HIS A 596 25.37 -18.35 -13.58
C HIS A 596 25.07 -16.84 -13.48
N LEU A 597 24.02 -16.44 -12.76
CA LEU A 597 23.59 -15.04 -12.69
C LEU A 597 24.70 -14.09 -12.23
N GLN A 598 25.48 -14.47 -11.22
CA GLN A 598 26.58 -13.65 -10.71
C GLN A 598 27.65 -13.41 -11.79
N GLU A 599 28.00 -14.44 -12.56
CA GLU A 599 28.99 -14.38 -13.62
C GLU A 599 28.49 -13.53 -14.81
N GLN A 600 27.23 -13.70 -15.20
CA GLN A 600 26.58 -12.91 -16.24
C GLN A 600 26.60 -11.42 -15.90
N LEU A 601 26.27 -11.06 -14.66
CA LEU A 601 26.29 -9.67 -14.20
C LEU A 601 27.71 -9.10 -14.16
N ALA A 602 28.69 -9.89 -13.72
CA ALA A 602 30.09 -9.48 -13.72
C ALA A 602 30.66 -9.24 -15.15
N ALA A 603 30.14 -10.01 -16.12
CA ALA A 603 30.48 -9.87 -17.54
C ALA A 603 29.68 -8.77 -18.26
N GLY A 604 28.74 -8.08 -17.59
CA GLY A 604 27.83 -7.10 -18.20
C GLY A 604 26.87 -7.68 -19.24
N SER A 605 26.60 -8.99 -19.15
CA SER A 605 25.71 -9.67 -20.09
C SER A 605 24.26 -9.33 -19.81
N ALA A 606 23.42 -9.30 -20.85
CA ALA A 606 21.98 -9.13 -20.70
C ALA A 606 21.38 -10.34 -19.97
N VAL A 607 20.55 -10.06 -18.96
CA VAL A 607 19.84 -11.07 -18.17
C VAL A 607 18.37 -11.07 -18.56
N LYS A 608 17.81 -12.24 -18.79
CA LYS A 608 16.38 -12.39 -19.10
C LYS A 608 15.51 -12.17 -17.86
N THR A 609 14.24 -11.90 -18.10
CA THR A 609 13.20 -11.85 -17.06
C THR A 609 13.04 -13.21 -16.37
N ALA A 610 12.80 -13.21 -15.06
CA ALA A 610 12.60 -14.43 -14.30
C ALA A 610 11.42 -15.26 -14.86
N PRO A 611 11.61 -16.56 -15.07
CA PRO A 611 10.52 -17.46 -15.45
C PRO A 611 9.43 -17.49 -14.38
N SER A 612 8.17 -17.45 -14.82
CA SER A 612 7.02 -17.48 -13.93
C SER A 612 5.84 -18.19 -14.61
N TRP A 613 4.91 -18.70 -13.82
CA TRP A 613 3.71 -19.35 -14.31
C TRP A 613 2.74 -18.31 -14.90
N PRO A 614 2.35 -18.42 -16.19
CA PRO A 614 1.52 -17.42 -16.85
C PRO A 614 0.19 -17.22 -16.12
N ASN A 615 -0.19 -15.96 -15.85
CA ASN A 615 -1.47 -15.59 -15.23
C ASN A 615 -1.78 -16.29 -13.89
N LEU A 616 -0.77 -16.82 -13.20
CA LEU A 616 -0.90 -17.33 -11.83
C LEU A 616 -0.21 -16.36 -10.87
N TYR A 617 -0.98 -15.80 -9.96
CA TYR A 617 -0.52 -14.81 -8.99
C TYR A 617 -0.75 -15.27 -7.56
N LEU A 618 -0.08 -14.64 -6.61
CA LEU A 618 -0.27 -14.93 -5.20
C LEU A 618 -0.22 -13.67 -4.33
N ILE A 619 -0.95 -13.74 -3.22
CA ILE A 619 -0.88 -12.86 -2.06
C ILE A 619 -0.84 -13.71 -0.81
N GLY A 620 0.30 -13.74 -0.11
CA GLY A 620 0.50 -14.65 1.00
C GLY A 620 1.58 -14.21 1.97
N ALA A 621 1.89 -15.08 2.94
CA ALA A 621 2.90 -14.85 3.97
C ALA A 621 2.66 -13.58 4.81
N LEU A 622 1.40 -13.21 5.09
CA LEU A 622 1.04 -12.01 5.84
C LEU A 622 1.37 -12.10 7.34
N GLY A 623 1.70 -13.30 7.83
CA GLY A 623 2.11 -13.54 9.20
C GLY A 623 1.07 -13.07 10.23
N SER A 624 1.54 -12.36 11.24
CA SER A 624 0.69 -11.77 12.29
C SER A 624 0.24 -10.32 11.97
N ARG A 625 0.57 -9.79 10.79
CA ARG A 625 0.33 -8.39 10.41
C ARG A 625 -0.61 -8.25 9.22
N GLY A 626 -1.44 -9.26 8.97
CA GLY A 626 -2.36 -9.28 7.84
C GLY A 626 -3.32 -8.08 7.81
N LEU A 627 -3.79 -7.60 8.95
CA LEU A 627 -4.63 -6.41 9.04
C LEU A 627 -3.92 -5.13 8.56
N CYS A 628 -2.62 -5.02 8.83
CA CYS A 628 -1.83 -3.88 8.36
C CYS A 628 -1.44 -4.02 6.88
N SER A 629 -1.03 -5.22 6.45
CA SER A 629 -0.40 -5.44 5.14
C SER A 629 -1.38 -5.81 4.01
N ALA A 630 -2.48 -6.50 4.30
CA ALA A 630 -3.39 -7.01 3.27
C ALA A 630 -4.03 -5.92 2.39
N PRO A 631 -4.49 -4.77 2.91
CA PRO A 631 -5.10 -3.74 2.07
C PRO A 631 -4.17 -3.21 0.98
N LEU A 632 -2.94 -2.81 1.35
CA LEU A 632 -1.96 -2.31 0.37
C LEU A 632 -1.46 -3.43 -0.54
N ALA A 633 -1.24 -4.64 -0.02
CA ALA A 633 -0.82 -5.79 -0.81
C ALA A 633 -1.87 -6.15 -1.88
N ALA A 634 -3.16 -6.13 -1.54
CA ALA A 634 -4.25 -6.35 -2.48
C ALA A 634 -4.29 -5.28 -3.58
N GLU A 635 -4.09 -4.02 -3.22
CA GLU A 635 -4.05 -2.90 -4.16
C GLU A 635 -2.86 -3.00 -5.12
N ILE A 636 -1.66 -3.33 -4.61
CA ILE A 636 -0.46 -3.56 -5.43
C ILE A 636 -0.69 -4.73 -6.40
N LEU A 637 -1.25 -5.84 -5.93
CA LEU A 637 -1.51 -7.00 -6.78
C LEU A 637 -2.49 -6.66 -7.90
N ALA A 638 -3.60 -5.98 -7.58
CA ALA A 638 -4.58 -5.56 -8.56
C ALA A 638 -3.97 -4.57 -9.57
N SER A 639 -3.14 -3.62 -9.12
CA SER A 639 -2.40 -2.72 -10.02
C SER A 639 -1.47 -3.49 -10.95
N GLN A 640 -0.73 -4.49 -10.43
CA GLN A 640 0.14 -5.33 -11.26
C GLN A 640 -0.65 -6.09 -12.33
N LEU A 641 -1.79 -6.70 -11.97
CA LEU A 641 -2.60 -7.45 -12.94
C LEU A 641 -3.08 -6.55 -14.09
N PHE A 642 -3.42 -5.31 -13.79
CA PHE A 642 -3.94 -4.35 -14.77
C PHE A 642 -2.86 -3.48 -15.42
N GLY A 643 -1.58 -3.68 -15.13
CA GLY A 643 -0.48 -2.89 -15.70
C GLY A 643 -0.51 -1.42 -15.27
N GLU A 644 -0.98 -1.14 -14.07
CA GLU A 644 -1.03 0.22 -13.52
C GLU A 644 0.23 0.55 -12.71
N PRO A 645 0.54 1.84 -12.50
CA PRO A 645 1.65 2.26 -11.64
C PRO A 645 1.58 1.62 -10.25
N LEU A 646 2.71 1.16 -9.73
CA LEU A 646 2.82 0.53 -8.42
C LEU A 646 3.23 1.56 -7.35
N PRO A 647 2.58 1.59 -6.18
CA PRO A 647 2.72 2.65 -5.17
C PRO A 647 3.87 2.41 -4.17
N LEU A 648 4.97 1.85 -4.60
CA LEU A 648 6.14 1.59 -3.77
C LEU A 648 7.43 1.74 -4.59
N ALA A 649 8.52 2.05 -3.91
CA ALA A 649 9.85 2.05 -4.51
C ALA A 649 10.25 0.64 -4.98
N SER A 650 11.05 0.58 -6.03
CA SER A 650 11.48 -0.66 -6.70
C SER A 650 12.18 -1.66 -5.78
N ASP A 651 12.98 -1.19 -4.82
CA ASP A 651 13.64 -2.01 -3.82
C ASP A 651 12.65 -2.67 -2.85
N THR A 652 11.63 -1.92 -2.44
CA THR A 652 10.56 -2.43 -1.58
C THR A 652 9.70 -3.45 -2.35
N LEU A 653 9.38 -3.17 -3.61
CA LEU A 653 8.67 -4.14 -4.48
C LEU A 653 9.51 -5.41 -4.70
N ALA A 654 10.83 -5.29 -4.90
CA ALA A 654 11.74 -6.42 -4.98
C ALA A 654 11.75 -7.25 -3.68
N ALA A 655 11.63 -6.59 -2.52
CA ALA A 655 11.55 -7.25 -1.22
C ALA A 655 10.21 -7.96 -0.98
N LEU A 656 9.16 -7.67 -1.75
CA LEU A 656 7.87 -8.37 -1.74
C LEU A 656 7.79 -9.49 -2.79
N HIS A 657 8.76 -9.57 -3.72
CA HIS A 657 8.69 -10.50 -4.85
C HIS A 657 8.77 -11.97 -4.38
N PRO A 658 7.93 -12.87 -4.94
CA PRO A 658 7.87 -14.26 -4.48
C PRO A 658 9.17 -15.05 -4.61
N ASN A 659 10.02 -14.74 -5.62
CA ASN A 659 11.30 -15.44 -5.84
C ASN A 659 12.49 -14.87 -5.03
N ARG A 660 12.28 -13.81 -4.24
CA ARG A 660 13.37 -13.04 -3.60
C ARG A 660 14.37 -13.87 -2.79
N PHE A 661 13.94 -14.94 -2.16
CA PHE A 661 14.82 -15.79 -1.37
C PHE A 661 15.78 -16.62 -2.24
N TRP A 662 15.31 -17.04 -3.41
CA TRP A 662 16.13 -17.79 -4.36
C TRP A 662 17.10 -16.85 -5.06
N VAL A 663 16.59 -15.76 -5.60
CA VAL A 663 17.39 -14.75 -6.31
C VAL A 663 18.48 -14.15 -5.43
N ARG A 664 18.20 -13.84 -4.16
CA ARG A 664 19.23 -13.35 -3.22
C ARG A 664 20.40 -14.33 -3.02
N LYS A 665 20.16 -15.64 -3.14
CA LYS A 665 21.22 -16.65 -3.11
C LYS A 665 21.97 -16.72 -4.44
N LEU A 666 21.23 -16.76 -5.56
CA LEU A 666 21.81 -16.81 -6.91
C LEU A 666 22.67 -15.60 -7.23
N LEU A 667 22.28 -14.40 -6.83
CA LEU A 667 23.09 -13.17 -6.93
C LEU A 667 24.44 -13.26 -6.17
N LYS A 668 24.54 -14.16 -5.19
CA LYS A 668 25.76 -14.43 -4.41
C LYS A 668 26.50 -15.69 -4.90
N GLY A 669 26.12 -16.25 -6.05
CA GLY A 669 26.69 -17.51 -6.56
C GLY A 669 26.40 -18.73 -5.67
N LYS A 670 25.30 -18.69 -4.88
CA LYS A 670 24.93 -19.79 -3.95
C LYS A 670 23.69 -20.51 -4.47
N SER A 671 23.70 -21.85 -4.39
CA SER A 671 22.51 -22.64 -4.70
C SER A 671 21.37 -22.36 -3.70
N PRO A 672 20.14 -22.15 -4.17
CA PRO A 672 18.95 -22.12 -3.32
C PRO A 672 18.60 -23.48 -2.72
N ILE A 673 19.02 -24.58 -3.32
CA ILE A 673 18.75 -25.95 -2.86
C ILE A 673 19.48 -26.18 -1.52
N PRO A 674 18.81 -26.69 -0.46
CA PRO A 674 19.49 -27.08 0.76
C PRO A 674 20.48 -28.23 0.48
N ALA A 675 21.67 -28.17 1.08
CA ALA A 675 22.72 -29.20 0.93
C ALA A 675 22.30 -30.63 1.40
N SER A 676 21.14 -30.76 2.05
CA SER A 676 20.57 -32.01 2.53
C SER A 676 19.52 -32.66 1.58
N ALA A 677 19.38 -32.12 0.38
CA ALA A 677 18.39 -32.60 -0.62
C ALA A 677 19.04 -33.25 -1.86
N GLU A 678 20.40 -33.47 -1.83
CA GLU A 678 21.13 -34.27 -2.82
C GLU A 678 21.27 -35.73 -2.37
#